data_337ebd710af59cc441bb4dc4682624c3
#
_entry.id   337ebd710af59cc441bb4dc4682624c3
#
_cell.length_a   1.000
_cell.length_b   1.000
_cell.length_c   1.000
_cell.angle_alpha   90.00
_cell.angle_beta   90.00
_cell.angle_gamma   90.00
#
_symmetry.space_group_name_H-M   'P 1'
#
loop_
_entity.id
_entity.type
_entity.pdbx_description
1 polymer ?
#
loop_
_entity_poly.entity_id
_entity_poly.type
_entity_poly.pdbx_seq_one_letter_code
_entity_poly.pdbx_strand_id
1 'polypeptide(L)'
;MQRIILLLLIIFNLKSFSQTVKVVDFDTEIPLENVVIYNENKTIISHTNKEGKVNITEYLETAILSFNHIGYVEFEILKKDLKQVHYVVKLHKKSLQLAEVILSVSRGVEMKTRIAEQVSVVTASEINQLSPQTSADLLAVIPGIRVQKTQLGGGSPVIRGMEANRVLLVVDGVRMNNAIYRTGHLQNSITISPTVLERTEIIYGPSSVIYGSDALGGVINYFTKTPEINKEKKVNLTYLSRYSTANDEKTNHVDLELSLNKWASFTAISYADFGDLKMGKNRNHDFDDWGKVFQYSDNTNTFYNPVGVNNPNPNLQKNTGYNQLDLLQKFYIPLDKKSDITFNIQYSTSSDIPNFDNLAEVTSGKLRYAEAYYGPQNRFLASTNLHFNPDYDWLEKGSLIFAYQQIEESRIERRMSSLDRFYRYENVDVYSLNGDFSVALNKLKNRNLSYGFELTHNEVASKAFGKKIAVSGNQITGFTRDFVIQSRYPDGGSEYSSAALYTNYRQDLNSKSTLNTGIRFTSTFLKAKWIDNTFITLPDMDIDTENKAITATLGYIYKPVVQWQINALISSGFRSPNIDDIGKIRYKSGQVTVPNIYLKPEYAYNAELGIVRYFKNKTFQIDLNSYYTLLHNYIARGAFEINGQRTLVYDGVTAITQANINFNNAYIWGGTVGFSGKLIENLKTKGSLTYTKGKSYDKKLPLSSIPPIFGDVELNYTFQKFQTGINYRFNAAKKLADYNLEEGIDNIEQTPILVATGKYYGTPKWNTLNWNTHYLLSDKVSLSFKIDNIFDTHYKEFASSISAPGRNYIFSVLIKI
;
A
#
# COMPACT_ATOMS: atom_id res chain seq x y z
N MET A 1 38.41 47.33 70.25
CA MET A 1 37.40 47.39 69.14
C MET A 1 38.01 47.16 67.75
N GLN A 2 39.23 47.58 67.40
CA GLN A 2 39.77 47.36 66.04
C GLN A 2 40.06 45.92 65.68
N ARG A 3 40.39 45.00 66.65
CA ARG A 3 40.62 43.59 66.38
C ARG A 3 39.39 42.77 66.16
N ILE A 4 38.23 43.19 66.68
CA ILE A 4 36.93 42.54 66.48
C ILE A 4 36.34 42.94 65.10
N ILE A 5 36.55 44.11 64.61
CA ILE A 5 36.13 44.56 63.27
C ILE A 5 36.92 43.85 62.18
N LEU A 6 38.22 43.54 62.40
CA LEU A 6 39.02 42.77 61.43
C LEU A 6 38.62 41.31 61.39
N LEU A 7 38.17 40.69 62.51
CA LEU A 7 37.64 39.31 62.53
C LEU A 7 36.28 39.25 61.87
N LEU A 8 35.40 40.23 61.99
CA LEU A 8 34.13 40.35 61.30
C LEU A 8 34.25 40.60 59.79
N LEU A 9 35.29 41.30 59.34
CA LEU A 9 35.56 41.49 57.92
C LEU A 9 36.14 40.23 57.23
N ILE A 10 36.81 39.33 57.98
CA ILE A 10 37.28 38.03 57.47
C ILE A 10 36.16 37.04 57.35
N ILE A 11 35.11 37.07 58.21
CA ILE A 11 33.96 36.19 58.18
C ILE A 11 32.99 36.54 57.01
N PHE A 12 33.04 37.80 56.50
CA PHE A 12 32.19 38.25 55.39
C PHE A 12 32.74 37.94 53.99
N ASN A 13 33.95 37.37 53.87
CA ASN A 13 34.50 36.97 52.56
C ASN A 13 34.51 35.48 52.30
N LEU A 14 33.65 34.67 52.94
CA LEU A 14 33.34 33.32 52.49
C LEU A 14 32.38 33.45 51.30
N LYS A 15 32.92 33.76 50.13
CA LYS A 15 32.20 33.51 48.86
C LYS A 15 31.94 32.02 48.80
N SER A 16 30.75 31.64 49.14
CA SER A 16 30.20 30.33 48.81
C SER A 16 30.24 30.21 47.28
N PHE A 17 31.22 29.51 46.73
CA PHE A 17 31.26 29.16 45.32
C PHE A 17 30.16 28.11 45.05
N SER A 18 28.94 28.60 44.80
CA SER A 18 27.88 27.77 44.32
C SER A 18 28.25 27.28 42.91
N GLN A 19 28.56 25.99 42.75
CA GLN A 19 28.77 25.39 41.44
C GLN A 19 27.39 25.23 40.76
N THR A 20 27.10 26.07 39.81
CA THR A 20 25.82 26.04 39.06
C THR A 20 26.05 25.55 37.64
N VAL A 21 25.31 24.57 37.23
CA VAL A 21 25.26 24.04 35.85
C VAL A 21 24.03 24.65 35.16
N LYS A 22 24.18 25.06 33.90
CA LYS A 22 23.08 25.44 33.03
C LYS A 22 22.82 24.34 32.04
N VAL A 23 21.58 23.89 31.92
CA VAL A 23 21.14 22.90 30.96
C VAL A 23 20.29 23.54 29.87
N VAL A 24 20.63 23.29 28.60
CA VAL A 24 19.97 23.92 27.45
C VAL A 24 19.68 22.87 26.38
N ASP A 25 18.74 23.16 25.52
CA ASP A 25 18.50 22.42 24.29
C ASP A 25 19.68 22.57 23.34
N PHE A 26 20.15 21.47 22.76
CA PHE A 26 21.35 21.45 21.91
C PHE A 26 21.24 22.33 20.67
N ASP A 27 20.05 22.37 20.03
CA ASP A 27 19.83 23.02 18.74
C ASP A 27 19.43 24.49 18.91
N THR A 28 18.55 24.78 19.89
CA THR A 28 17.95 26.10 20.08
C THR A 28 18.62 26.91 21.18
N GLU A 29 19.46 26.29 22.02
CA GLU A 29 20.10 26.86 23.22
C GLU A 29 19.10 27.40 24.26
N ILE A 30 17.79 27.08 24.11
CA ILE A 30 16.77 27.48 25.07
C ILE A 30 16.99 26.72 26.39
N PRO A 31 16.95 27.41 27.56
CA PRO A 31 17.07 26.78 28.86
C PRO A 31 16.00 25.70 29.08
N LEU A 32 16.40 24.58 29.69
CA LEU A 32 15.51 23.46 29.99
C LEU A 32 15.16 23.43 31.47
N GLU A 33 13.88 23.67 31.78
CA GLU A 33 13.31 23.56 33.12
C GLU A 33 13.02 22.08 33.47
N ASN A 34 13.08 21.70 34.75
CA ASN A 34 12.73 20.35 35.26
C ASN A 34 13.63 19.22 34.69
N VAL A 35 14.84 19.50 34.29
CA VAL A 35 15.83 18.43 34.06
C VAL A 35 16.20 17.83 35.40
N VAL A 36 16.03 16.53 35.56
CA VAL A 36 16.41 15.79 36.76
C VAL A 36 17.88 15.44 36.68
N ILE A 37 18.66 15.84 37.70
CA ILE A 37 20.08 15.49 37.85
C ILE A 37 20.22 14.56 39.03
N TYR A 38 20.89 13.44 38.84
CA TYR A 38 21.17 12.48 39.92
C TYR A 38 22.55 11.84 39.77
N ASN A 39 23.10 11.35 40.90
CA ASN A 39 24.33 10.57 40.92
C ASN A 39 24.05 9.09 40.65
N GLU A 40 25.09 8.27 40.41
CA GLU A 40 25.03 6.84 40.07
C GLU A 40 24.05 6.05 40.96
N ASN A 41 24.09 6.31 42.28
CA ASN A 41 23.27 5.58 43.26
C ASN A 41 21.91 6.25 43.53
N LYS A 42 21.63 7.36 42.85
CA LYS A 42 20.36 8.16 43.02
C LYS A 42 20.15 8.62 44.47
N THR A 43 21.23 8.80 45.21
CA THR A 43 21.14 9.32 46.59
C THR A 43 21.02 10.82 46.68
N ILE A 44 21.45 11.55 45.64
CA ILE A 44 21.30 13.00 45.51
C ILE A 44 20.54 13.25 44.21
N ILE A 45 19.45 14.00 44.31
CA ILE A 45 18.59 14.34 43.17
C ILE A 45 18.31 15.85 43.21
N SER A 46 18.54 16.53 42.07
CA SER A 46 18.29 17.96 41.89
C SER A 46 17.52 18.23 40.60
N HIS A 47 16.92 19.43 40.47
CA HIS A 47 16.17 19.80 39.29
C HIS A 47 16.60 21.18 38.79
N THR A 48 16.61 21.37 37.45
CA THR A 48 16.82 22.70 36.86
C THR A 48 15.57 23.59 37.06
N ASN A 49 15.84 24.90 37.29
CA ASN A 49 14.81 25.93 37.35
C ASN A 49 14.40 26.44 35.95
N LYS A 50 13.55 27.46 35.86
CA LYS A 50 13.07 28.07 34.58
C LYS A 50 14.20 28.61 33.70
N GLU A 51 15.31 29.04 34.29
CA GLU A 51 16.52 29.49 33.60
C GLU A 51 17.44 28.32 33.20
N GLY A 52 17.01 27.05 33.39
CA GLY A 52 17.79 25.85 33.13
C GLY A 52 18.95 25.64 34.11
N LYS A 53 18.98 26.32 35.26
CA LYS A 53 20.08 26.25 36.21
C LYS A 53 19.81 25.33 37.37
N VAL A 54 20.86 24.62 37.83
CA VAL A 54 20.86 23.75 38.98
C VAL A 54 22.16 23.88 39.79
N ASN A 55 22.05 23.89 41.11
CA ASN A 55 23.22 23.83 41.99
C ASN A 55 23.68 22.38 42.17
N ILE A 56 24.95 22.11 41.88
CA ILE A 56 25.55 20.76 41.96
C ILE A 56 26.63 20.66 43.07
N THR A 57 26.65 21.62 44.02
CA THR A 57 27.67 21.66 45.08
C THR A 57 27.66 20.37 45.96
N GLU A 58 26.51 19.75 46.19
CA GLU A 58 26.31 18.57 47.00
C GLU A 58 26.89 17.28 46.39
N TYR A 59 27.14 17.26 45.10
CA TYR A 59 27.68 16.09 44.40
C TYR A 59 29.20 16.02 44.56
N LEU A 60 29.73 14.82 44.73
CA LEU A 60 31.18 14.58 44.79
C LEU A 60 31.85 14.85 43.44
N GLU A 61 33.08 15.37 43.42
CA GLU A 61 33.81 15.64 42.16
C GLU A 61 34.05 14.38 41.30
N THR A 62 34.04 13.20 41.94
CA THR A 62 34.20 11.89 41.31
C THR A 62 32.86 11.27 40.90
N ALA A 63 31.71 11.90 41.17
CA ALA A 63 30.40 11.35 40.82
C ALA A 63 30.09 11.55 39.32
N ILE A 64 29.54 10.52 38.72
CA ILE A 64 28.92 10.62 37.40
C ILE A 64 27.54 11.22 37.62
N LEU A 65 27.28 12.37 36.97
CA LEU A 65 25.99 13.04 36.98
C LEU A 65 25.19 12.67 35.73
N SER A 66 23.99 12.10 35.92
CA SER A 66 23.03 11.81 34.85
C SER A 66 22.05 12.96 34.78
N PHE A 67 21.89 13.54 33.59
CA PHE A 67 20.92 14.60 33.27
C PHE A 67 19.78 13.98 32.48
N ASN A 68 18.60 13.93 33.07
CA ASN A 68 17.41 13.28 32.47
C ASN A 68 16.24 14.25 32.35
N HIS A 69 15.63 14.29 31.16
CA HIS A 69 14.43 15.06 30.90
C HIS A 69 13.52 14.29 29.95
N ILE A 70 12.19 14.38 30.14
CA ILE A 70 11.19 13.52 29.43
C ILE A 70 11.28 13.62 27.89
N GLY A 71 11.70 14.77 27.37
CA GLY A 71 11.82 15.02 25.92
C GLY A 71 13.25 14.94 25.37
N TYR A 72 14.25 14.54 26.17
CA TYR A 72 15.68 14.62 25.81
C TYR A 72 16.40 13.31 26.05
N VAL A 73 17.48 13.08 25.32
CA VAL A 73 18.37 11.93 25.55
C VAL A 73 19.12 12.15 26.85
N GLU A 74 19.13 11.14 27.73
CA GLU A 74 19.89 11.19 28.98
C GLU A 74 21.37 11.40 28.67
N PHE A 75 22.00 12.32 29.39
CA PHE A 75 23.40 12.68 29.24
C PHE A 75 24.15 12.43 30.56
N GLU A 76 25.27 11.75 30.50
CA GLU A 76 26.08 11.45 31.65
C GLU A 76 27.46 12.09 31.52
N ILE A 77 27.94 12.68 32.61
CA ILE A 77 29.27 13.31 32.67
C ILE A 77 29.81 13.24 34.10
N LEU A 78 31.12 13.01 34.25
CA LEU A 78 31.80 13.16 35.56
C LEU A 78 31.72 14.63 35.99
N LYS A 79 31.36 14.89 37.27
CA LYS A 79 31.25 16.26 37.78
C LYS A 79 32.50 17.12 37.51
N LYS A 80 33.70 16.55 37.71
CA LYS A 80 34.97 17.25 37.43
C LYS A 80 35.12 17.67 35.97
N ASP A 81 34.49 16.97 35.02
CA ASP A 81 34.60 17.23 33.57
C ASP A 81 33.62 18.27 33.10
N LEU A 82 32.65 18.74 33.92
CA LEU A 82 31.78 19.84 33.65
C LEU A 82 32.52 21.15 33.37
N LYS A 83 33.75 21.30 33.91
CA LYS A 83 34.63 22.45 33.60
C LYS A 83 34.98 22.53 32.11
N GLN A 84 35.13 21.38 31.43
CA GLN A 84 35.49 21.29 30.01
C GLN A 84 34.34 21.77 29.11
N VAL A 85 33.10 21.66 29.56
CA VAL A 85 31.91 22.15 28.89
C VAL A 85 31.41 23.48 29.48
N HIS A 86 32.29 24.23 30.22
CA HIS A 86 32.00 25.54 30.81
C HIS A 86 30.74 25.53 31.69
N TYR A 87 30.41 24.41 32.34
CA TYR A 87 29.19 24.22 33.13
C TYR A 87 27.88 24.43 32.35
N VAL A 88 27.90 24.24 31.00
CA VAL A 88 26.74 24.26 30.15
C VAL A 88 26.54 22.85 29.54
N VAL A 89 25.51 22.18 29.99
CA VAL A 89 25.14 20.87 29.45
C VAL A 89 24.10 21.07 28.35
N LYS A 90 24.40 20.60 27.14
CA LYS A 90 23.49 20.64 25.99
C LYS A 90 22.83 19.27 25.81
N LEU A 91 21.51 19.21 26.01
CA LEU A 91 20.76 17.98 25.81
C LEU A 91 20.20 17.93 24.39
N HIS A 92 20.43 16.82 23.71
CA HIS A 92 19.77 16.54 22.44
C HIS A 92 18.32 16.14 22.68
N LYS A 93 17.40 16.77 21.98
CA LYS A 93 16.02 16.28 21.97
C LYS A 93 16.04 14.78 21.72
N LYS A 94 15.40 14.05 22.61
CA LYS A 94 15.05 12.69 22.27
C LYS A 94 14.32 12.82 20.96
N SER A 95 14.96 12.42 19.86
CA SER A 95 14.17 12.14 18.69
C SER A 95 13.16 11.11 19.18
N LEU A 96 11.98 11.55 19.47
CA LEU A 96 10.80 10.72 19.49
C LEU A 96 10.64 10.24 18.03
N GLN A 97 11.44 9.29 17.61
CA GLN A 97 10.84 8.14 16.97
C GLN A 97 9.92 7.59 18.07
N LEU A 98 8.70 8.09 18.13
CA LEU A 98 7.56 7.40 18.70
C LEU A 98 7.74 5.98 18.20
N ALA A 99 7.93 5.02 19.13
CA ALA A 99 8.14 3.62 18.76
C ALA A 99 7.06 3.35 17.70
N GLU A 100 7.48 3.10 16.46
CA GLU A 100 6.59 3.08 15.29
C GLU A 100 5.46 2.10 15.62
N VAL A 101 4.28 2.68 15.81
CA VAL A 101 3.09 1.98 16.26
C VAL A 101 2.40 1.44 15.03
N ILE A 102 2.06 0.17 15.06
CA ILE A 102 1.40 -0.57 13.99
C ILE A 102 0.05 -1.02 14.47
N LEU A 103 -0.98 -0.82 13.65
CA LEU A 103 -2.35 -1.25 13.93
C LEU A 103 -2.71 -2.54 13.21
N SER A 104 -2.09 -2.79 12.06
CA SER A 104 -2.53 -3.83 11.13
C SER A 104 -2.21 -5.26 11.57
N VAL A 105 -1.16 -5.51 12.35
CA VAL A 105 -0.71 -6.88 12.65
C VAL A 105 -1.60 -7.60 13.68
N SER A 106 -2.23 -6.87 14.59
CA SER A 106 -3.11 -7.46 15.62
C SER A 106 -4.49 -6.81 15.66
N ARG A 107 -4.80 -5.95 14.69
CA ARG A 107 -5.94 -5.01 14.70
C ARG A 107 -6.02 -4.18 16.00
N GLY A 108 -4.87 -4.00 16.64
CA GLY A 108 -4.69 -3.22 17.84
C GLY A 108 -3.36 -2.49 17.82
N VAL A 109 -3.18 -1.53 18.72
CA VAL A 109 -1.96 -0.72 18.82
C VAL A 109 -0.78 -1.57 19.30
N GLU A 110 0.21 -1.80 18.44
CA GLU A 110 1.41 -2.56 18.74
C GLU A 110 2.69 -1.78 18.40
N MET A 111 3.73 -1.98 19.18
CA MET A 111 5.06 -1.44 18.83
C MET A 111 5.71 -2.32 17.76
N LYS A 112 6.23 -1.73 16.68
CA LYS A 112 6.96 -2.44 15.61
C LYS A 112 8.04 -3.38 16.16
N THR A 113 8.69 -2.99 17.25
CA THR A 113 9.72 -3.79 17.90
C THR A 113 9.20 -5.03 18.63
N ARG A 114 7.90 -5.24 18.73
CA ARG A 114 7.24 -6.41 19.33
C ARG A 114 6.49 -7.27 18.31
N ILE A 115 6.73 -7.03 17.02
CA ILE A 115 6.09 -7.70 15.90
C ILE A 115 7.17 -8.52 15.18
N ALA A 116 6.87 -9.79 14.88
CA ALA A 116 7.78 -10.68 14.17
C ALA A 116 7.69 -10.49 12.65
N GLU A 117 6.54 -10.10 12.15
CA GLU A 117 6.25 -9.85 10.74
C GLU A 117 7.07 -8.66 10.21
N GLN A 118 7.48 -8.74 8.95
CA GLN A 118 8.01 -7.58 8.24
C GLN A 118 6.87 -6.59 7.98
N VAL A 119 7.02 -5.34 8.42
CA VAL A 119 6.01 -4.28 8.20
C VAL A 119 6.68 -2.99 7.74
N SER A 120 6.09 -2.37 6.72
CA SER A 120 6.42 -1.01 6.29
C SER A 120 5.26 -0.06 6.60
N VAL A 121 5.59 1.13 7.07
CA VAL A 121 4.63 2.20 7.33
C VAL A 121 5.04 3.41 6.51
N VAL A 122 4.07 4.02 5.84
CA VAL A 122 4.24 5.30 5.13
C VAL A 122 3.29 6.29 5.77
N THR A 123 3.84 7.32 6.37
CA THR A 123 3.10 8.36 7.12
C THR A 123 2.53 9.43 6.19
N ALA A 124 1.55 10.21 6.65
CA ALA A 124 1.00 11.35 5.90
C ALA A 124 2.09 12.35 5.46
N SER A 125 3.10 12.58 6.30
CA SER A 125 4.24 13.45 5.95
C SER A 125 5.04 12.90 4.77
N GLU A 126 5.32 11.60 4.75
CA GLU A 126 6.01 10.94 3.64
C GLU A 126 5.14 10.90 2.38
N ILE A 127 3.83 10.63 2.50
CA ILE A 127 2.88 10.67 1.38
C ILE A 127 2.89 12.06 0.72
N ASN A 128 2.85 13.12 1.53
CA ASN A 128 2.91 14.49 1.03
C ASN A 128 4.24 14.81 0.33
N GLN A 129 5.38 14.33 0.85
CA GLN A 129 6.69 14.51 0.23
C GLN A 129 6.81 13.73 -1.08
N LEU A 130 6.29 12.51 -1.13
CA LEU A 130 6.28 11.66 -2.33
C LEU A 130 5.34 12.22 -3.40
N SER A 131 4.29 12.93 -3.02
CA SER A 131 3.25 13.51 -3.90
C SER A 131 2.75 12.53 -4.96
N PRO A 132 2.31 11.32 -4.60
CA PRO A 132 1.88 10.31 -5.58
C PRO A 132 0.57 10.74 -6.23
N GLN A 133 0.42 10.45 -7.53
CA GLN A 133 -0.81 10.76 -8.28
C GLN A 133 -1.99 9.87 -7.85
N THR A 134 -1.70 8.59 -7.60
CA THR A 134 -2.67 7.58 -7.17
C THR A 134 -2.11 6.75 -6.01
N SER A 135 -2.96 5.99 -5.33
CA SER A 135 -2.50 5.02 -4.32
C SER A 135 -1.63 3.91 -4.92
N ALA A 136 -1.81 3.57 -6.20
CA ALA A 136 -0.93 2.65 -6.90
C ALA A 136 0.50 3.23 -7.05
N ASP A 137 0.61 4.53 -7.35
CA ASP A 137 1.92 5.22 -7.44
C ASP A 137 2.58 5.35 -6.07
N LEU A 138 1.79 5.52 -5.00
CA LEU A 138 2.31 5.46 -3.63
C LEU A 138 2.95 4.10 -3.33
N LEU A 139 2.28 3.01 -3.68
CA LEU A 139 2.79 1.65 -3.45
C LEU A 139 4.05 1.36 -4.28
N ALA A 140 4.17 1.93 -5.48
CA ALA A 140 5.29 1.69 -6.40
C ALA A 140 6.66 2.19 -5.86
N VAL A 141 6.67 3.05 -4.84
CA VAL A 141 7.89 3.59 -4.22
C VAL A 141 8.19 2.96 -2.85
N ILE A 142 7.38 1.97 -2.42
CA ILE A 142 7.59 1.28 -1.13
C ILE A 142 8.55 0.09 -1.34
N PRO A 143 9.57 -0.09 -0.47
CA PRO A 143 10.49 -1.22 -0.54
C PRO A 143 9.77 -2.56 -0.62
N GLY A 144 10.24 -3.46 -1.51
CA GLY A 144 9.67 -4.80 -1.64
C GLY A 144 8.36 -4.89 -2.44
N ILE A 145 7.82 -3.77 -2.94
CA ILE A 145 6.60 -3.73 -3.76
C ILE A 145 6.94 -3.30 -5.19
N ARG A 146 6.29 -3.96 -6.16
CA ARG A 146 6.18 -3.50 -7.55
C ARG A 146 4.72 -3.31 -7.91
N VAL A 147 4.46 -2.43 -8.86
CA VAL A 147 3.10 -2.17 -9.34
C VAL A 147 3.08 -2.34 -10.85
N GLN A 148 2.22 -3.23 -11.30
CA GLN A 148 1.97 -3.49 -12.70
C GLN A 148 0.81 -2.61 -13.19
N LYS A 149 0.91 -2.08 -14.43
CA LYS A 149 -0.14 -1.25 -15.05
C LYS A 149 -0.38 -1.65 -16.49
N THR A 150 -1.65 -1.86 -16.85
CA THR A 150 -2.09 -2.03 -18.26
C THR A 150 -2.70 -0.75 -18.83
N GLN A 151 -3.08 0.17 -17.96
CA GLN A 151 -3.65 1.49 -18.26
C GLN A 151 -3.18 2.49 -17.19
N LEU A 152 -3.39 3.79 -17.43
CA LEU A 152 -3.02 4.84 -16.48
C LEU A 152 -3.89 4.78 -15.21
N GLY A 153 -5.21 4.64 -15.39
CA GLY A 153 -6.16 4.49 -14.29
C GLY A 153 -6.20 3.07 -13.76
N GLY A 154 -5.13 2.63 -13.11
CA GLY A 154 -5.04 1.30 -12.50
C GLY A 154 -3.67 1.00 -11.96
N GLY A 155 -3.56 -0.15 -11.29
CA GLY A 155 -2.29 -0.66 -10.80
C GLY A 155 -2.48 -1.82 -9.85
N SER A 156 -1.77 -2.92 -10.11
CA SER A 156 -1.78 -4.13 -9.30
C SER A 156 -0.49 -4.23 -8.50
N PRO A 157 -0.54 -4.12 -7.17
CA PRO A 157 0.64 -4.31 -6.34
C PRO A 157 1.07 -5.76 -6.34
N VAL A 158 2.38 -5.98 -6.45
CA VAL A 158 3.05 -7.27 -6.36
C VAL A 158 3.91 -7.29 -5.11
N ILE A 159 3.62 -8.21 -4.20
CA ILE A 159 4.37 -8.42 -2.96
C ILE A 159 4.90 -9.85 -2.96
N ARG A 160 6.22 -10.02 -2.83
CA ARG A 160 6.88 -11.34 -2.82
C ARG A 160 6.47 -12.25 -4.00
N GLY A 161 6.25 -11.65 -5.19
CA GLY A 161 5.83 -12.41 -6.37
C GLY A 161 4.36 -12.84 -6.37
N MET A 162 3.54 -12.25 -5.53
CA MET A 162 2.10 -12.48 -5.46
C MET A 162 1.36 -11.18 -5.75
N GLU A 163 0.27 -11.26 -6.52
CA GLU A 163 -0.53 -10.11 -6.94
C GLU A 163 -2.02 -10.36 -6.81
N ALA A 164 -2.79 -9.31 -7.02
CA ALA A 164 -4.24 -9.32 -7.13
C ALA A 164 -4.92 -10.05 -5.97
N ASN A 165 -5.64 -11.14 -6.23
CA ASN A 165 -6.35 -11.90 -5.21
C ASN A 165 -5.44 -12.74 -4.27
N ARG A 166 -4.12 -12.53 -4.31
CA ARG A 166 -3.15 -13.02 -3.31
C ARG A 166 -2.59 -11.90 -2.44
N VAL A 167 -2.98 -10.65 -2.71
CA VAL A 167 -2.67 -9.47 -1.89
C VAL A 167 -3.99 -8.85 -1.45
N LEU A 168 -4.16 -8.68 -0.15
CA LEU A 168 -5.37 -8.09 0.40
C LEU A 168 -5.22 -6.57 0.53
N LEU A 169 -6.19 -5.84 0.01
CA LEU A 169 -6.35 -4.41 0.24
C LEU A 169 -7.42 -4.17 1.33
N VAL A 170 -7.12 -3.30 2.27
CA VAL A 170 -8.00 -2.92 3.37
C VAL A 170 -8.03 -1.41 3.50
N VAL A 171 -9.18 -0.83 3.77
CA VAL A 171 -9.34 0.60 4.09
C VAL A 171 -10.12 0.76 5.39
N ASP A 172 -9.53 1.47 6.35
CA ASP A 172 -10.15 1.71 7.68
C ASP A 172 -10.73 0.42 8.32
N GLY A 173 -10.02 -0.71 8.19
CA GLY A 173 -10.44 -2.01 8.71
C GLY A 173 -11.41 -2.80 7.83
N VAL A 174 -11.87 -2.26 6.69
CA VAL A 174 -12.81 -2.90 5.76
C VAL A 174 -12.07 -3.47 4.55
N ARG A 175 -12.29 -4.75 4.22
CA ARG A 175 -11.70 -5.43 3.05
C ARG A 175 -12.20 -4.78 1.76
N MET A 176 -11.30 -4.54 0.81
CA MET A 176 -11.63 -4.08 -0.54
C MET A 176 -11.75 -5.23 -1.56
N ASN A 177 -11.07 -6.35 -1.31
CA ASN A 177 -11.18 -7.54 -2.16
C ASN A 177 -12.60 -8.10 -2.04
N ASN A 178 -13.31 -8.15 -3.16
CA ASN A 178 -14.67 -8.66 -3.27
C ASN A 178 -14.73 -10.00 -4.04
N ALA A 179 -15.93 -10.54 -4.22
CA ALA A 179 -16.17 -11.86 -4.82
C ALA A 179 -15.72 -11.98 -6.29
N ILE A 180 -15.54 -10.88 -7.03
CA ILE A 180 -15.00 -10.87 -8.40
C ILE A 180 -13.59 -10.27 -8.50
N TYR A 181 -12.91 -10.10 -7.35
CA TYR A 181 -11.53 -9.65 -7.33
C TYR A 181 -10.63 -10.68 -8.01
N ARG A 182 -9.82 -10.26 -8.97
CA ARG A 182 -9.23 -11.15 -9.95
C ARG A 182 -7.73 -10.99 -10.10
N THR A 183 -7.09 -12.00 -10.68
CA THR A 183 -5.72 -11.91 -11.19
C THR A 183 -5.65 -11.00 -12.40
N GLY A 184 -4.53 -10.34 -12.54
CA GLY A 184 -4.28 -9.34 -13.57
C GLY A 184 -4.52 -7.93 -13.05
N HIS A 185 -4.24 -6.97 -13.88
CA HIS A 185 -4.14 -5.56 -13.54
C HIS A 185 -5.51 -4.96 -13.20
N LEU A 186 -5.67 -4.51 -11.96
CA LEU A 186 -6.94 -4.03 -11.44
C LEU A 186 -6.91 -2.53 -11.21
N GLN A 187 -8.03 -1.88 -11.49
CA GLN A 187 -8.25 -0.47 -11.22
C GLN A 187 -8.60 -0.16 -9.75
N ASN A 188 -8.95 -1.16 -8.94
CA ASN A 188 -9.43 -0.98 -7.55
C ASN A 188 -8.43 -0.24 -6.64
N SER A 189 -7.12 -0.31 -6.92
CA SER A 189 -6.10 0.42 -6.14
C SER A 189 -6.17 1.93 -6.31
N ILE A 190 -6.91 2.45 -7.29
CA ILE A 190 -7.07 3.90 -7.51
C ILE A 190 -8.26 4.50 -6.76
N THR A 191 -9.19 3.69 -6.25
CA THR A 191 -10.44 4.16 -5.61
C THR A 191 -10.25 4.76 -4.21
N ILE A 192 -9.00 4.98 -3.79
CA ILE A 192 -8.64 5.70 -2.57
C ILE A 192 -7.65 6.79 -2.96
N SER A 193 -8.02 8.04 -2.74
CA SER A 193 -7.10 9.16 -2.96
C SER A 193 -5.96 9.15 -1.94
N PRO A 194 -4.69 9.30 -2.35
CA PRO A 194 -3.59 9.39 -1.40
C PRO A 194 -3.64 10.65 -0.52
N THR A 195 -4.37 11.70 -0.92
CA THR A 195 -4.48 12.97 -0.19
C THR A 195 -5.24 12.86 1.13
N VAL A 196 -6.15 11.87 1.23
CA VAL A 196 -6.94 11.64 2.46
C VAL A 196 -6.29 10.65 3.43
N LEU A 197 -5.13 10.07 3.06
CA LEU A 197 -4.47 9.09 3.90
C LEU A 197 -3.74 9.74 5.07
N GLU A 198 -3.95 9.19 6.25
CA GLU A 198 -3.14 9.45 7.45
C GLU A 198 -1.87 8.61 7.41
N ARG A 199 -2.00 7.35 6.99
CA ARG A 199 -0.88 6.43 6.78
C ARG A 199 -1.30 5.21 5.97
N THR A 200 -0.30 4.49 5.47
CA THR A 200 -0.47 3.18 4.84
C THR A 200 0.47 2.20 5.53
N GLU A 201 -0.05 1.06 5.96
CA GLU A 201 0.72 -0.02 6.57
C GLU A 201 0.71 -1.24 5.65
N ILE A 202 1.89 -1.82 5.42
CA ILE A 202 2.06 -3.01 4.57
C ILE A 202 2.63 -4.13 5.41
N ILE A 203 1.91 -5.24 5.49
CA ILE A 203 2.39 -6.50 6.09
C ILE A 203 2.84 -7.41 4.95
N TYR A 204 4.07 -7.89 5.01
CA TYR A 204 4.62 -8.79 4.00
C TYR A 204 4.47 -10.26 4.40
N GLY A 205 4.10 -11.10 3.44
CA GLY A 205 3.90 -12.52 3.62
C GLY A 205 2.52 -12.90 4.16
N PRO A 206 2.27 -14.20 4.39
CA PRO A 206 0.97 -14.70 4.80
C PRO A 206 0.50 -14.10 6.13
N SER A 207 -0.64 -13.43 6.08
CA SER A 207 -1.28 -12.75 7.22
C SER A 207 -2.73 -13.22 7.43
N SER A 208 -3.02 -14.43 6.98
CA SER A 208 -4.39 -14.97 6.97
C SER A 208 -4.96 -15.24 8.35
N VAL A 209 -4.15 -15.30 9.41
CA VAL A 209 -4.66 -15.43 10.79
C VAL A 209 -5.54 -14.22 11.16
N ILE A 210 -5.10 -13.02 10.82
CA ILE A 210 -5.85 -11.79 11.15
C ILE A 210 -6.83 -11.43 10.02
N TYR A 211 -6.43 -11.65 8.76
CA TYR A 211 -7.15 -11.11 7.61
C TYR A 211 -7.87 -12.15 6.74
N GLY A 212 -7.68 -13.45 6.99
CA GLY A 212 -8.39 -14.53 6.27
C GLY A 212 -7.89 -14.76 4.85
N SER A 213 -8.82 -15.10 3.96
CA SER A 213 -8.53 -15.37 2.54
C SER A 213 -7.85 -14.18 1.86
N ASP A 214 -7.05 -14.44 0.81
CA ASP A 214 -6.39 -13.46 -0.06
C ASP A 214 -5.14 -12.78 0.53
N ALA A 215 -4.84 -12.99 1.81
CA ALA A 215 -3.66 -12.44 2.48
C ALA A 215 -2.46 -13.39 2.39
N LEU A 216 -2.10 -13.87 1.19
CA LEU A 216 -0.99 -14.81 0.95
C LEU A 216 0.35 -14.08 0.75
N GLY A 217 0.38 -13.08 -0.11
CA GLY A 217 1.55 -12.26 -0.41
C GLY A 217 1.77 -11.14 0.59
N GLY A 218 0.68 -10.64 1.15
CA GLY A 218 0.67 -9.56 2.13
C GLY A 218 -0.65 -8.84 2.23
N VAL A 219 -0.68 -7.84 3.09
CA VAL A 219 -1.84 -6.96 3.32
C VAL A 219 -1.39 -5.51 3.18
N ILE A 220 -2.16 -4.73 2.44
CA ILE A 220 -1.99 -3.28 2.32
C ILE A 220 -3.17 -2.62 3.04
N ASN A 221 -2.88 -1.91 4.11
CA ASN A 221 -3.87 -1.27 4.97
C ASN A 221 -3.79 0.24 4.81
N TYR A 222 -4.84 0.85 4.29
CA TYR A 222 -5.00 2.29 4.15
C TYR A 222 -5.78 2.82 5.35
N PHE A 223 -5.20 3.76 6.07
CA PHE A 223 -5.87 4.48 7.13
C PHE A 223 -6.12 5.91 6.65
N THR A 224 -7.39 6.28 6.52
CA THR A 224 -7.76 7.65 6.16
C THR A 224 -7.84 8.53 7.41
N LYS A 225 -7.60 9.83 7.23
CA LYS A 225 -7.60 10.81 8.32
C LYS A 225 -8.87 10.69 9.16
N THR A 226 -8.73 10.70 10.47
CA THR A 226 -9.83 10.67 11.43
C THR A 226 -9.81 11.96 12.23
N PRO A 227 -10.95 12.68 12.33
CA PRO A 227 -11.02 13.93 13.07
C PRO A 227 -10.93 13.68 14.59
N GLU A 228 -10.32 14.63 15.28
CA GLU A 228 -10.17 14.59 16.74
C GLU A 228 -11.02 15.68 17.42
N ILE A 229 -11.43 15.41 18.66
CA ILE A 229 -12.13 16.41 19.46
C ILE A 229 -11.16 17.44 20.00
N ASN A 230 -11.57 18.69 19.98
CA ASN A 230 -10.83 19.78 20.62
C ASN A 230 -11.79 20.64 21.45
N LYS A 231 -11.42 20.88 22.74
CA LYS A 231 -12.20 21.75 23.65
C LYS A 231 -12.28 23.21 23.18
N GLU A 232 -11.31 23.66 22.41
CA GLU A 232 -11.21 25.05 21.91
C GLU A 232 -11.98 25.29 20.60
N LYS A 233 -12.78 24.31 20.10
CA LYS A 233 -13.50 24.39 18.82
C LYS A 233 -12.57 24.84 17.69
N LYS A 234 -11.90 23.92 17.08
CA LYS A 234 -10.93 24.18 16.03
C LYS A 234 -11.53 23.89 14.65
N VAL A 235 -11.25 24.76 13.71
CA VAL A 235 -11.57 24.57 12.28
C VAL A 235 -10.23 24.58 11.53
N ASN A 236 -9.95 23.51 10.80
CA ASN A 236 -8.78 23.41 9.93
C ASN A 236 -9.26 23.20 8.50
N LEU A 237 -8.82 24.04 7.58
CA LEU A 237 -9.06 23.89 6.16
C LEU A 237 -7.73 23.65 5.46
N THR A 238 -7.65 22.59 4.65
CA THR A 238 -6.48 22.30 3.81
C THR A 238 -6.87 22.37 2.35
N TYR A 239 -6.07 23.05 1.55
CA TYR A 239 -6.18 23.05 0.09
C TYR A 239 -4.86 22.60 -0.51
N LEU A 240 -4.91 21.62 -1.41
CA LEU A 240 -3.77 21.15 -2.21
C LEU A 240 -4.11 21.32 -3.70
N SER A 241 -3.21 21.97 -4.43
CA SER A 241 -3.24 21.97 -5.90
C SER A 241 -1.93 21.39 -6.43
N ARG A 242 -2.02 20.51 -7.43
CA ARG A 242 -0.88 19.86 -8.07
C ARG A 242 -1.03 19.87 -9.58
N TYR A 243 0.09 20.10 -10.28
CA TYR A 243 0.21 19.99 -11.73
C TYR A 243 1.41 19.11 -12.08
N SER A 244 1.25 18.26 -13.10
CA SER A 244 2.28 17.34 -13.58
C SER A 244 2.36 17.34 -15.11
N THR A 245 3.55 17.45 -15.68
CA THR A 245 3.74 17.64 -17.13
C THR A 245 3.72 16.37 -17.96
N ALA A 246 3.94 15.19 -17.36
CA ALA A 246 4.00 13.93 -18.12
C ALA A 246 2.63 13.51 -18.67
N ASN A 247 1.57 13.85 -17.98
CA ASN A 247 0.18 13.53 -18.34
C ASN A 247 -0.76 14.72 -18.16
N ASP A 248 -0.22 15.93 -18.16
CA ASP A 248 -0.99 17.18 -17.97
C ASP A 248 -1.96 17.12 -16.77
N GLU A 249 -1.57 16.38 -15.72
CA GLU A 249 -2.39 16.18 -14.52
C GLU A 249 -2.70 17.50 -13.84
N LYS A 250 -3.95 17.64 -13.42
CA LYS A 250 -4.45 18.74 -12.59
C LYS A 250 -5.26 18.14 -11.44
N THR A 251 -4.66 18.11 -10.26
CA THR A 251 -5.32 17.63 -9.04
C THR A 251 -5.60 18.78 -8.11
N ASN A 252 -6.84 18.86 -7.64
CA ASN A 252 -7.27 19.78 -6.60
C ASN A 252 -7.91 18.99 -5.46
N HIS A 253 -7.51 19.30 -4.24
CA HIS A 253 -8.03 18.66 -3.04
C HIS A 253 -8.34 19.72 -1.98
N VAL A 254 -9.49 19.56 -1.35
CA VAL A 254 -9.89 20.35 -0.20
C VAL A 254 -10.30 19.41 0.91
N ASP A 255 -9.77 19.63 2.10
CA ASP A 255 -10.28 18.99 3.31
C ASP A 255 -10.64 20.01 4.39
N LEU A 256 -11.70 19.74 5.12
CA LEU A 256 -12.22 20.51 6.22
C LEU A 256 -12.35 19.62 7.46
N GLU A 257 -11.63 19.95 8.51
CA GLU A 257 -11.77 19.32 9.81
C GLU A 257 -12.45 20.29 10.79
N LEU A 258 -13.54 19.84 11.37
CA LEU A 258 -14.29 20.54 12.42
C LEU A 258 -14.11 19.76 13.73
N SER A 259 -13.42 20.37 14.68
CA SER A 259 -13.20 19.79 16.02
C SER A 259 -14.02 20.54 17.05
N LEU A 260 -15.05 19.88 17.57
CA LEU A 260 -15.95 20.45 18.59
C LEU A 260 -15.85 19.66 19.91
N ASN A 261 -16.50 20.14 20.95
CA ASN A 261 -16.41 19.53 22.30
C ASN A 261 -17.06 18.13 22.40
N LYS A 262 -18.06 17.84 21.55
CA LYS A 262 -18.86 16.62 21.62
C LYS A 262 -18.76 15.73 20.39
N TRP A 263 -18.29 16.26 19.28
CA TRP A 263 -18.09 15.52 18.04
C TRP A 263 -17.07 16.23 17.17
N ALA A 264 -16.48 15.50 16.28
CA ALA A 264 -15.58 16.03 15.26
C ALA A 264 -15.96 15.49 13.87
N SER A 265 -15.66 16.25 12.84
CA SER A 265 -15.98 15.88 11.45
C SER A 265 -14.79 16.15 10.55
N PHE A 266 -14.55 15.25 9.62
CA PHE A 266 -13.58 15.42 8.55
C PHE A 266 -14.28 15.22 7.21
N THR A 267 -14.26 16.24 6.36
CA THR A 267 -14.84 16.24 5.01
C THR A 267 -13.73 16.47 4.01
N ALA A 268 -13.59 15.63 2.99
CA ALA A 268 -12.60 15.80 1.94
C ALA A 268 -13.17 15.57 0.55
N ILE A 269 -12.73 16.37 -0.40
CA ILE A 269 -13.07 16.30 -1.82
C ILE A 269 -11.78 16.38 -2.61
N SER A 270 -11.53 15.40 -3.48
CA SER A 270 -10.41 15.38 -4.40
C SER A 270 -10.91 15.22 -5.83
N TYR A 271 -10.46 16.07 -6.73
CA TYR A 271 -10.68 15.93 -8.15
C TYR A 271 -9.36 15.93 -8.90
N ALA A 272 -9.14 14.92 -9.70
CA ALA A 272 -7.95 14.75 -10.53
C ALA A 272 -8.33 14.57 -11.98
N ASP A 273 -7.68 15.32 -12.89
CA ASP A 273 -7.81 15.22 -14.33
C ASP A 273 -6.46 14.83 -14.91
N PHE A 274 -6.40 13.69 -15.59
CA PHE A 274 -5.20 13.12 -16.18
C PHE A 274 -5.36 13.10 -17.69
N GLY A 275 -4.46 13.78 -18.40
CA GLY A 275 -4.35 13.69 -19.86
C GLY A 275 -3.56 12.47 -20.32
N ASP A 276 -3.31 12.39 -21.62
CA ASP A 276 -2.53 11.32 -22.25
C ASP A 276 -1.07 11.31 -21.77
N LEU A 277 -0.54 10.12 -21.48
CA LEU A 277 0.77 9.94 -20.86
C LEU A 277 1.92 10.04 -21.88
N LYS A 278 2.84 10.96 -21.63
CA LYS A 278 4.12 11.08 -22.34
C LYS A 278 5.15 10.12 -21.73
N MET A 279 5.64 9.18 -22.51
CA MET A 279 6.73 8.29 -22.09
C MET A 279 8.11 8.92 -22.34
N GLY A 280 9.15 8.34 -21.75
CA GLY A 280 10.54 8.76 -21.96
C GLY A 280 10.98 8.59 -23.41
N LYS A 281 11.89 9.45 -23.86
CA LYS A 281 12.44 9.47 -25.22
C LYS A 281 13.72 8.68 -25.34
N ASN A 282 14.53 8.63 -24.27
CA ASN A 282 15.85 8.02 -24.28
C ASN A 282 15.77 6.50 -24.07
N ARG A 283 16.04 5.75 -25.12
CA ARG A 283 15.91 4.29 -25.18
C ARG A 283 17.26 3.59 -24.97
N ASN A 284 17.80 3.70 -23.75
CA ASN A 284 19.10 3.11 -23.37
C ASN A 284 19.11 1.56 -23.39
N HIS A 285 18.01 0.94 -23.79
CA HIS A 285 17.82 -0.50 -23.92
C HIS A 285 17.97 -1.01 -25.37
N ASP A 286 18.29 -0.12 -26.35
CA ASP A 286 18.54 -0.42 -27.77
C ASP A 286 17.33 -0.93 -28.59
N PHE A 287 16.10 -0.73 -28.09
CA PHE A 287 14.86 -1.06 -28.80
C PHE A 287 14.09 0.23 -29.15
N ASP A 288 14.47 0.85 -30.30
CA ASP A 288 14.02 2.19 -30.64
C ASP A 288 12.50 2.36 -30.75
N ASP A 289 11.78 1.37 -31.28
CA ASP A 289 10.33 1.45 -31.48
C ASP A 289 9.50 0.83 -30.35
N TRP A 290 10.16 0.17 -29.39
CA TRP A 290 9.45 -0.44 -28.29
C TRP A 290 8.73 0.60 -27.43
N GLY A 291 7.43 0.37 -27.24
CA GLY A 291 6.53 1.25 -26.49
C GLY A 291 5.98 2.44 -27.27
N LYS A 292 6.49 2.76 -28.48
CA LYS A 292 5.94 3.82 -29.32
C LYS A 292 4.53 3.47 -29.81
N VAL A 293 3.66 4.47 -29.81
CA VAL A 293 2.28 4.37 -30.29
C VAL A 293 2.18 5.10 -31.63
N PHE A 294 2.24 4.37 -32.73
CA PHE A 294 2.23 4.97 -34.08
C PHE A 294 0.81 5.30 -34.58
N GLN A 295 -0.19 4.57 -34.11
CA GLN A 295 -1.59 4.76 -34.45
C GLN A 295 -2.45 4.70 -33.20
N TYR A 296 -3.55 5.41 -33.20
CA TYR A 296 -4.54 5.37 -32.12
C TYR A 296 -5.95 5.46 -32.70
N SER A 297 -6.94 5.05 -31.92
CA SER A 297 -8.37 5.24 -32.24
C SER A 297 -8.81 6.60 -31.74
N ASP A 298 -9.44 7.38 -32.59
CA ASP A 298 -10.10 8.65 -32.26
C ASP A 298 -11.61 8.49 -32.05
N ASN A 299 -12.11 7.23 -32.06
CA ASN A 299 -13.50 6.93 -31.80
C ASN A 299 -13.91 7.37 -30.38
N THR A 300 -15.15 7.86 -30.30
CA THR A 300 -15.78 8.26 -29.04
C THR A 300 -17.23 7.73 -28.99
N ASN A 301 -17.94 8.03 -27.93
CA ASN A 301 -19.36 7.69 -27.83
C ASN A 301 -20.25 8.32 -28.94
N THR A 302 -19.76 9.37 -29.59
CA THR A 302 -20.50 10.15 -30.63
C THR A 302 -19.79 10.17 -31.96
N PHE A 303 -18.51 9.78 -32.06
CA PHE A 303 -17.72 9.84 -33.28
C PHE A 303 -17.27 8.45 -33.72
N TYR A 304 -17.47 8.11 -34.98
CA TYR A 304 -17.11 6.86 -35.63
C TYR A 304 -16.02 7.09 -36.66
N ASN A 305 -14.93 6.38 -36.55
CA ASN A 305 -13.88 6.26 -37.55
C ASN A 305 -13.54 4.77 -37.75
N PRO A 306 -13.69 4.21 -38.97
CA PRO A 306 -13.42 2.80 -39.25
C PRO A 306 -11.92 2.45 -39.28
N VAL A 307 -11.02 3.45 -39.25
CA VAL A 307 -9.58 3.28 -39.38
C VAL A 307 -8.84 4.01 -38.26
N GLY A 308 -7.67 3.49 -37.88
CA GLY A 308 -6.82 4.17 -36.93
C GLY A 308 -6.21 5.45 -37.50
N VAL A 309 -5.95 6.42 -36.65
CA VAL A 309 -5.32 7.70 -36.96
C VAL A 309 -3.83 7.63 -36.65
N ASN A 310 -2.99 8.20 -37.52
CA ASN A 310 -1.57 8.30 -37.26
C ASN A 310 -1.29 9.22 -36.06
N ASN A 311 -0.44 8.78 -35.15
CA ASN A 311 -0.03 9.56 -33.99
C ASN A 311 1.17 10.46 -34.37
N PRO A 312 1.02 11.78 -34.37
CA PRO A 312 2.12 12.70 -34.74
C PRO A 312 3.26 12.70 -33.71
N ASN A 313 3.00 12.24 -32.49
CA ASN A 313 4.02 12.06 -31.45
C ASN A 313 3.96 10.65 -30.89
N PRO A 314 4.72 9.68 -31.46
CA PRO A 314 4.66 8.29 -31.01
C PRO A 314 5.08 8.06 -29.55
N ASN A 315 5.73 9.03 -28.87
CA ASN A 315 6.02 8.96 -27.45
C ASN A 315 4.85 9.44 -26.57
N LEU A 316 3.75 9.93 -27.14
CA LEU A 316 2.52 10.21 -26.42
C LEU A 316 1.59 8.99 -26.54
N GLN A 317 1.33 8.35 -25.43
CA GLN A 317 0.45 7.19 -25.34
C GLN A 317 -0.99 7.69 -25.36
N LYS A 318 -1.57 7.81 -26.57
CA LYS A 318 -2.94 8.23 -26.80
C LYS A 318 -3.95 7.29 -26.15
N ASN A 319 -5.08 7.82 -25.74
CA ASN A 319 -6.14 7.08 -25.05
C ASN A 319 -5.65 6.48 -23.73
N THR A 320 -5.03 7.31 -22.88
CA THR A 320 -4.65 6.92 -21.51
C THR A 320 -5.25 7.84 -20.47
N GLY A 321 -5.70 9.04 -20.84
CA GLY A 321 -6.28 10.04 -19.95
C GLY A 321 -7.62 9.63 -19.36
N TYR A 322 -7.92 10.09 -18.16
CA TYR A 322 -9.20 9.94 -17.46
C TYR A 322 -9.29 10.98 -16.34
N ASN A 323 -10.46 11.15 -15.74
CA ASN A 323 -10.63 11.95 -14.54
C ASN A 323 -11.24 11.14 -13.40
N GLN A 324 -11.06 11.60 -12.18
CA GLN A 324 -11.52 10.93 -10.97
C GLN A 324 -11.98 11.94 -9.93
N LEU A 325 -13.09 11.62 -9.25
CA LEU A 325 -13.64 12.34 -8.11
C LEU A 325 -13.69 11.40 -6.90
N ASP A 326 -13.09 11.84 -5.80
CA ASP A 326 -13.12 11.13 -4.51
C ASP A 326 -13.72 12.01 -3.43
N LEU A 327 -14.66 11.46 -2.67
CA LEU A 327 -15.32 12.11 -1.53
C LEU A 327 -15.09 11.26 -0.27
N LEU A 328 -14.79 11.91 0.84
CA LEU A 328 -14.69 11.28 2.15
C LEU A 328 -15.39 12.13 3.19
N GLN A 329 -16.25 11.52 3.99
CA GLN A 329 -16.88 12.11 5.16
C GLN A 329 -16.70 11.20 6.37
N LYS A 330 -16.11 11.72 7.44
CA LYS A 330 -16.08 11.02 8.73
C LYS A 330 -16.70 11.88 9.82
N PHE A 331 -17.41 11.21 10.73
CA PHE A 331 -17.89 11.79 11.99
C PHE A 331 -17.37 10.96 13.16
N TYR A 332 -16.72 11.61 14.10
CA TYR A 332 -16.25 11.01 15.34
C TYR A 332 -17.05 11.54 16.51
N ILE A 333 -17.63 10.65 17.31
CA ILE A 333 -18.50 10.99 18.44
C ILE A 333 -18.09 10.14 19.65
N PRO A 334 -17.52 10.72 20.71
CA PRO A 334 -17.37 9.99 21.96
C PRO A 334 -18.73 9.80 22.60
N LEU A 335 -19.05 8.59 22.96
CA LEU A 335 -20.28 8.23 23.67
C LEU A 335 -20.11 8.49 25.17
N ASP A 336 -18.94 8.10 25.68
CA ASP A 336 -18.51 8.36 27.06
C ASP A 336 -16.96 8.41 27.15
N LYS A 337 -16.38 8.24 28.36
CA LYS A 337 -14.91 8.24 28.56
C LYS A 337 -14.23 6.96 28.06
N LYS A 338 -14.98 5.91 27.79
CA LYS A 338 -14.50 4.58 27.45
C LYS A 338 -15.00 4.08 26.10
N SER A 339 -15.88 4.81 25.44
CA SER A 339 -16.48 4.40 24.17
C SER A 339 -16.65 5.56 23.22
N ASP A 340 -16.47 5.29 21.94
CA ASP A 340 -16.64 6.21 20.83
C ASP A 340 -17.19 5.50 19.60
N ILE A 341 -17.80 6.26 18.72
CA ILE A 341 -18.31 5.79 17.45
C ILE A 341 -17.80 6.68 16.32
N THR A 342 -17.34 6.04 15.25
CA THR A 342 -16.91 6.71 14.01
C THR A 342 -17.78 6.25 12.85
N PHE A 343 -18.47 7.18 12.22
CA PHE A 343 -19.13 6.97 10.93
C PHE A 343 -18.18 7.37 9.81
N ASN A 344 -18.09 6.58 8.75
CA ASN A 344 -17.20 6.80 7.61
C ASN A 344 -17.95 6.52 6.31
N ILE A 345 -18.00 7.50 5.43
CA ILE A 345 -18.62 7.41 4.11
C ILE A 345 -17.56 7.79 3.09
N GLN A 346 -17.34 6.94 2.11
CA GLN A 346 -16.41 7.16 1.00
C GLN A 346 -17.13 6.93 -0.32
N TYR A 347 -16.87 7.78 -1.29
CA TYR A 347 -17.35 7.62 -2.66
C TYR A 347 -16.22 7.96 -3.62
N SER A 348 -15.96 7.08 -4.58
CA SER A 348 -14.99 7.28 -5.65
C SER A 348 -15.65 6.97 -6.98
N THR A 349 -15.51 7.86 -7.95
CA THR A 349 -15.99 7.67 -9.31
C THR A 349 -14.97 8.20 -10.31
N SER A 350 -14.99 7.67 -11.53
CA SER A 350 -14.12 8.13 -12.62
C SER A 350 -14.94 8.42 -13.88
N SER A 351 -14.33 9.09 -14.85
CA SER A 351 -14.77 8.97 -16.25
C SER A 351 -14.52 7.55 -16.75
N ASP A 352 -14.88 7.29 -18.02
CA ASP A 352 -14.40 6.10 -18.72
C ASP A 352 -12.87 6.02 -18.62
N ILE A 353 -12.34 4.86 -18.17
CA ILE A 353 -10.90 4.61 -18.10
C ILE A 353 -10.49 3.78 -19.32
N PRO A 354 -9.75 4.36 -20.28
CA PRO A 354 -9.33 3.62 -21.47
C PRO A 354 -8.51 2.37 -21.12
N ASN A 355 -8.89 1.24 -21.70
CA ASN A 355 -8.12 0.02 -21.65
C ASN A 355 -7.00 0.09 -22.68
N PHE A 356 -5.88 0.71 -22.31
CA PHE A 356 -4.76 0.96 -23.20
C PHE A 356 -4.18 -0.33 -23.79
N ASP A 357 -4.15 -1.42 -23.05
CA ASP A 357 -3.68 -2.73 -23.53
C ASP A 357 -4.42 -3.18 -24.80
N ASN A 358 -5.74 -3.06 -24.80
CA ASN A 358 -6.58 -3.38 -25.96
C ASN A 358 -6.49 -2.31 -27.05
N LEU A 359 -6.49 -1.02 -26.69
CA LEU A 359 -6.51 0.09 -27.64
C LEU A 359 -5.19 0.23 -28.41
N ALA A 360 -4.08 -0.23 -27.83
CA ALA A 360 -2.77 -0.27 -28.47
C ALA A 360 -2.51 -1.57 -29.26
N GLU A 361 -3.41 -2.55 -29.20
CA GLU A 361 -3.26 -3.83 -29.87
C GLU A 361 -3.36 -3.68 -31.39
N VAL A 362 -2.28 -4.05 -32.10
CA VAL A 362 -2.19 -4.04 -33.56
C VAL A 362 -2.16 -5.46 -34.09
N THR A 363 -3.05 -5.79 -35.02
CA THR A 363 -3.10 -7.09 -35.69
C THR A 363 -3.00 -6.86 -37.18
N SER A 364 -2.02 -7.47 -37.86
CA SER A 364 -1.77 -7.28 -39.30
C SER A 364 -1.65 -5.80 -39.71
N GLY A 365 -0.96 -4.99 -38.90
CA GLY A 365 -0.70 -3.56 -39.16
C GLY A 365 -1.90 -2.62 -38.91
N LYS A 366 -3.01 -3.13 -38.38
CA LYS A 366 -4.21 -2.32 -38.08
C LYS A 366 -4.58 -2.45 -36.60
N LEU A 367 -5.13 -1.39 -36.04
CA LEU A 367 -5.70 -1.42 -34.69
C LEU A 367 -6.86 -2.43 -34.61
N ARG A 368 -6.88 -3.22 -33.56
CA ARG A 368 -7.93 -4.22 -33.33
C ARG A 368 -9.21 -3.62 -32.77
N TYR A 369 -9.08 -2.67 -31.86
CA TYR A 369 -10.21 -2.05 -31.16
C TYR A 369 -10.39 -0.59 -31.54
N ALA A 370 -11.62 -0.20 -31.81
CA ALA A 370 -12.05 1.19 -31.95
C ALA A 370 -12.35 1.81 -30.58
N GLU A 371 -12.96 1.03 -29.69
CA GLU A 371 -13.33 1.39 -28.34
C GLU A 371 -13.00 0.24 -27.40
N ALA A 372 -12.34 0.53 -26.30
CA ALA A 372 -12.12 -0.39 -25.19
C ALA A 372 -11.90 0.43 -23.91
N TYR A 373 -12.82 0.35 -22.96
CA TYR A 373 -12.71 1.10 -21.73
C TYR A 373 -13.47 0.42 -20.58
N TYR A 374 -13.06 0.77 -19.37
CA TYR A 374 -13.77 0.52 -18.12
C TYR A 374 -14.48 1.82 -17.75
N GLY A 375 -15.74 1.81 -17.43
CA GLY A 375 -16.22 3.08 -17.04
C GLY A 375 -17.69 3.22 -16.74
N PRO A 376 -17.97 4.16 -15.89
CA PRO A 376 -17.08 4.67 -14.83
C PRO A 376 -16.74 3.61 -13.77
N GLN A 377 -15.60 3.74 -13.11
CA GLN A 377 -15.26 2.91 -11.95
C GLN A 377 -15.90 3.53 -10.71
N ASN A 378 -16.93 2.92 -10.17
CA ASN A 378 -17.65 3.42 -9.01
C ASN A 378 -17.39 2.57 -7.79
N ARG A 379 -17.13 3.20 -6.64
CA ARG A 379 -17.06 2.56 -5.32
C ARG A 379 -17.71 3.45 -4.29
N PHE A 380 -18.70 2.91 -3.60
CA PHE A 380 -19.28 3.49 -2.39
C PHE A 380 -18.94 2.63 -1.19
N LEU A 381 -18.58 3.24 -0.07
CA LEU A 381 -18.38 2.59 1.22
C LEU A 381 -19.08 3.41 2.30
N ALA A 382 -19.90 2.76 3.10
CA ALA A 382 -20.40 3.28 4.36
C ALA A 382 -20.01 2.32 5.48
N SER A 383 -19.37 2.81 6.54
CA SER A 383 -19.02 1.99 7.70
C SER A 383 -19.23 2.73 9.01
N THR A 384 -19.50 1.94 10.03
CA THR A 384 -19.62 2.39 11.42
C THR A 384 -18.63 1.59 12.24
N ASN A 385 -17.77 2.27 12.98
CA ASN A 385 -16.83 1.65 13.90
C ASN A 385 -17.12 2.11 15.32
N LEU A 386 -17.45 1.15 16.18
CA LEU A 386 -17.68 1.34 17.61
C LEU A 386 -16.47 0.84 18.39
N HIS A 387 -15.75 1.72 19.06
CA HIS A 387 -14.69 1.38 19.99
C HIS A 387 -15.18 1.45 21.43
N PHE A 388 -14.71 0.52 22.28
CA PHE A 388 -15.05 0.50 23.70
C PHE A 388 -13.95 -0.15 24.54
N ASN A 389 -13.74 0.40 25.74
CA ASN A 389 -12.72 -0.01 26.68
C ASN A 389 -13.37 -0.27 28.05
N PRO A 390 -14.15 -1.36 28.23
CA PRO A 390 -14.98 -1.58 29.42
C PRO A 390 -14.17 -1.94 30.65
N ASP A 391 -12.94 -2.44 30.49
CA ASP A 391 -12.03 -2.81 31.58
C ASP A 391 -12.50 -4.04 32.37
N TYR A 392 -13.06 -5.03 31.64
CA TYR A 392 -13.44 -6.32 32.22
C TYR A 392 -12.25 -7.29 32.19
N ASP A 393 -12.25 -8.28 33.07
CA ASP A 393 -11.19 -9.31 33.13
C ASP A 393 -11.02 -10.11 31.84
N TRP A 394 -12.05 -10.18 30.99
CA TRP A 394 -12.04 -10.86 29.70
C TRP A 394 -11.99 -9.90 28.50
N LEU A 395 -12.17 -8.60 28.74
CA LEU A 395 -12.24 -7.58 27.68
C LEU A 395 -11.72 -6.24 28.18
N GLU A 396 -10.51 -5.85 27.76
CA GLU A 396 -9.95 -4.53 28.05
C GLU A 396 -10.31 -3.54 26.94
N LYS A 397 -10.26 -3.99 25.68
CA LYS A 397 -10.54 -3.17 24.49
C LYS A 397 -11.36 -3.95 23.48
N GLY A 398 -12.29 -3.30 22.84
CA GLY A 398 -13.07 -3.88 21.75
C GLY A 398 -13.35 -2.88 20.63
N SER A 399 -13.52 -3.43 19.44
CA SER A 399 -13.95 -2.71 18.26
C SER A 399 -14.96 -3.55 17.49
N LEU A 400 -16.03 -2.93 17.03
CA LEU A 400 -17.03 -3.52 16.14
C LEU A 400 -17.15 -2.65 14.90
N ILE A 401 -16.89 -3.23 13.72
CA ILE A 401 -17.01 -2.55 12.43
C ILE A 401 -18.12 -3.20 11.64
N PHE A 402 -19.16 -2.44 11.33
CA PHE A 402 -20.16 -2.79 10.34
C PHE A 402 -19.91 -1.97 9.08
N ALA A 403 -19.90 -2.62 7.89
CA ALA A 403 -19.70 -1.92 6.64
C ALA A 403 -20.56 -2.47 5.50
N TYR A 404 -20.97 -1.56 4.62
CA TYR A 404 -21.58 -1.82 3.33
C TYR A 404 -20.74 -1.19 2.24
N GLN A 405 -20.50 -1.93 1.16
CA GLN A 405 -19.84 -1.41 -0.04
C GLN A 405 -20.65 -1.77 -1.27
N GLN A 406 -20.71 -0.84 -2.21
CA GLN A 406 -21.21 -1.07 -3.56
C GLN A 406 -20.10 -0.77 -4.56
N ILE A 407 -19.84 -1.69 -5.46
CA ILE A 407 -18.82 -1.57 -6.50
C ILE A 407 -19.46 -1.85 -7.85
N GLU A 408 -19.24 -0.93 -8.79
CA GLU A 408 -19.65 -1.10 -10.19
C GLU A 408 -18.42 -1.20 -11.06
N GLU A 409 -18.32 -2.28 -11.83
CA GLU A 409 -17.32 -2.45 -12.87
C GLU A 409 -18.00 -2.63 -14.21
N SER A 410 -17.43 -2.06 -15.27
CA SER A 410 -17.93 -2.28 -16.62
C SER A 410 -16.79 -2.53 -17.60
N ARG A 411 -17.14 -3.11 -18.75
CA ARG A 411 -16.26 -3.26 -19.91
C ARG A 411 -17.05 -3.01 -21.15
N ILE A 412 -16.65 -1.98 -21.86
CA ILE A 412 -17.26 -1.60 -23.12
C ILE A 412 -16.21 -1.77 -24.21
N GLU A 413 -16.54 -2.52 -25.26
CA GLU A 413 -15.60 -2.84 -26.33
C GLU A 413 -16.30 -2.78 -27.69
N ARG A 414 -15.60 -2.25 -28.69
CA ARG A 414 -15.98 -2.31 -30.09
C ARG A 414 -14.74 -2.53 -30.95
N ARG A 415 -14.77 -3.51 -31.83
CA ARG A 415 -13.68 -3.75 -32.77
C ARG A 415 -13.59 -2.66 -33.81
N MET A 416 -12.39 -2.41 -34.35
CA MET A 416 -12.19 -1.48 -35.43
C MET A 416 -13.04 -1.89 -36.63
N SER A 417 -13.64 -0.92 -37.31
CA SER A 417 -14.59 -1.09 -38.43
C SER A 417 -15.92 -1.80 -38.10
N SER A 418 -16.07 -2.35 -36.88
CA SER A 418 -17.35 -2.95 -36.46
C SER A 418 -18.35 -1.88 -36.01
N LEU A 419 -19.61 -2.14 -36.23
CA LEU A 419 -20.71 -1.35 -35.66
C LEU A 419 -21.26 -1.98 -34.37
N ASP A 420 -20.84 -3.17 -34.03
CA ASP A 420 -21.33 -3.89 -32.85
C ASP A 420 -20.52 -3.50 -31.63
N ARG A 421 -21.15 -2.85 -30.66
CA ARG A 421 -20.58 -2.45 -29.38
C ARG A 421 -21.06 -3.38 -28.29
N PHE A 422 -20.14 -3.95 -27.51
CA PHE A 422 -20.40 -4.91 -26.44
C PHE A 422 -20.33 -4.21 -25.09
N TYR A 423 -21.26 -4.51 -24.21
CA TYR A 423 -21.36 -3.98 -22.86
C TYR A 423 -21.42 -5.11 -21.86
N ARG A 424 -20.55 -5.08 -20.85
CA ARG A 424 -20.56 -6.00 -19.72
C ARG A 424 -20.48 -5.19 -18.43
N TYR A 425 -21.43 -5.41 -17.54
CA TYR A 425 -21.56 -4.69 -16.28
C TYR A 425 -21.61 -5.70 -15.13
N GLU A 426 -20.84 -5.42 -14.08
CA GLU A 426 -20.84 -6.17 -12.85
C GLU A 426 -21.13 -5.21 -11.68
N ASN A 427 -22.17 -5.50 -10.91
CA ASN A 427 -22.51 -4.84 -9.66
C ASN A 427 -22.21 -5.79 -8.51
N VAL A 428 -21.51 -5.30 -7.50
CA VAL A 428 -21.16 -6.08 -6.31
C VAL A 428 -21.58 -5.31 -5.07
N ASP A 429 -22.47 -5.91 -4.29
CA ASP A 429 -22.86 -5.45 -2.96
C ASP A 429 -22.12 -6.28 -1.91
N VAL A 430 -21.46 -5.64 -0.95
CA VAL A 430 -20.65 -6.29 0.09
C VAL A 430 -21.10 -5.81 1.45
N TYR A 431 -21.51 -6.74 2.29
CA TYR A 431 -21.85 -6.53 3.70
C TYR A 431 -20.75 -7.17 4.56
N SER A 432 -20.27 -6.49 5.57
CA SER A 432 -19.30 -7.04 6.52
C SER A 432 -19.54 -6.62 7.94
N LEU A 433 -19.25 -7.55 8.88
CA LEU A 433 -19.27 -7.31 10.32
C LEU A 433 -18.00 -7.92 10.91
N ASN A 434 -17.16 -7.08 11.51
CA ASN A 434 -15.92 -7.48 12.14
C ASN A 434 -15.98 -7.14 13.62
N GLY A 435 -15.52 -8.05 14.48
CA GLY A 435 -15.34 -7.82 15.90
C GLY A 435 -13.91 -8.15 16.31
N ASP A 436 -13.22 -7.19 16.92
CA ASP A 436 -11.84 -7.31 17.38
C ASP A 436 -11.76 -6.97 18.86
N PHE A 437 -11.27 -7.89 19.68
CA PHE A 437 -11.23 -7.76 21.12
C PHE A 437 -9.85 -8.07 21.65
N SER A 438 -9.44 -7.41 22.73
CA SER A 438 -8.18 -7.69 23.38
C SER A 438 -8.26 -7.56 24.90
N VAL A 439 -7.42 -8.35 25.59
CA VAL A 439 -7.29 -8.33 27.05
C VAL A 439 -5.86 -8.62 27.47
N ALA A 440 -5.37 -7.90 28.46
CA ALA A 440 -4.12 -8.23 29.14
C ALA A 440 -4.39 -9.32 30.17
N LEU A 441 -3.75 -10.49 30.03
CA LEU A 441 -3.97 -11.65 30.91
C LEU A 441 -3.27 -11.52 32.28
N ASN A 442 -2.50 -10.46 32.50
CA ASN A 442 -1.87 -10.19 33.78
C ASN A 442 -1.66 -8.68 34.01
N LYS A 443 -1.45 -8.31 35.28
CA LYS A 443 -1.23 -6.91 35.71
C LYS A 443 0.01 -6.25 35.09
N LEU A 444 1.03 -7.03 34.73
CA LEU A 444 2.25 -6.52 34.09
C LEU A 444 2.06 -6.22 32.60
N LYS A 445 0.91 -6.58 32.03
CA LYS A 445 0.58 -6.42 30.61
C LYS A 445 1.62 -7.01 29.64
N ASN A 446 2.37 -8.02 30.09
CA ASN A 446 3.33 -8.73 29.28
C ASN A 446 2.76 -10.01 28.65
N ARG A 447 1.47 -10.30 28.86
CA ARG A 447 0.69 -11.38 28.24
C ARG A 447 -0.63 -10.78 27.73
N ASN A 448 -0.79 -10.76 26.42
CA ASN A 448 -1.99 -10.21 25.78
C ASN A 448 -2.64 -11.28 24.92
N LEU A 449 -3.95 -11.34 24.97
CA LEU A 449 -4.80 -12.15 24.11
C LEU A 449 -5.67 -11.22 23.28
N SER A 450 -5.60 -11.35 21.98
CA SER A 450 -6.55 -10.76 21.03
C SER A 450 -7.39 -11.86 20.43
N TYR A 451 -8.67 -11.63 20.23
CA TYR A 451 -9.58 -12.59 19.62
C TYR A 451 -10.67 -11.83 18.87
N GLY A 452 -11.29 -12.46 17.91
CA GLY A 452 -12.28 -11.79 17.10
C GLY A 452 -13.01 -12.70 16.13
N PHE A 453 -13.93 -12.07 15.40
CA PHE A 453 -14.67 -12.71 14.34
C PHE A 453 -14.79 -11.81 13.11
N GLU A 454 -15.03 -12.41 11.96
CA GLU A 454 -15.26 -11.71 10.70
C GLU A 454 -16.38 -12.42 9.95
N LEU A 455 -17.39 -11.67 9.53
CA LEU A 455 -18.48 -12.11 8.68
C LEU A 455 -18.52 -11.22 7.44
N THR A 456 -18.55 -11.83 6.25
CA THR A 456 -18.71 -11.09 4.99
C THR A 456 -19.74 -11.79 4.11
N HIS A 457 -20.52 -11.01 3.38
CA HIS A 457 -21.46 -11.49 2.37
C HIS A 457 -21.37 -10.60 1.15
N ASN A 458 -21.21 -11.20 -0.02
CA ASN A 458 -21.15 -10.50 -1.30
C ASN A 458 -22.26 -11.01 -2.20
N GLU A 459 -22.94 -10.10 -2.88
CA GLU A 459 -23.89 -10.38 -3.94
C GLU A 459 -23.35 -9.82 -5.26
N VAL A 460 -23.38 -10.59 -6.32
CA VAL A 460 -22.86 -10.21 -7.63
C VAL A 460 -23.92 -10.34 -8.69
N ALA A 461 -24.24 -9.26 -9.36
CA ALA A 461 -25.08 -9.24 -10.55
C ALA A 461 -24.24 -8.96 -11.80
N SER A 462 -24.27 -9.88 -12.78
CA SER A 462 -23.56 -9.74 -14.05
C SER A 462 -24.55 -9.61 -15.19
N LYS A 463 -24.37 -8.59 -16.07
CA LYS A 463 -25.22 -8.34 -17.23
C LYS A 463 -24.35 -8.10 -18.46
N ALA A 464 -24.78 -8.65 -19.60
CA ALA A 464 -24.11 -8.42 -20.87
C ALA A 464 -25.12 -8.24 -22.00
N PHE A 465 -24.88 -7.30 -22.89
CA PHE A 465 -25.67 -7.06 -24.09
C PHE A 465 -24.83 -6.33 -25.14
N GLY A 466 -25.20 -6.50 -26.40
CA GLY A 466 -24.63 -5.80 -27.52
C GLY A 466 -25.62 -4.79 -28.10
N LYS A 467 -25.10 -3.68 -28.63
CA LYS A 467 -25.87 -2.70 -29.41
C LYS A 467 -25.17 -2.40 -30.72
N LYS A 468 -25.92 -2.43 -31.81
CA LYS A 468 -25.40 -2.01 -33.10
C LYS A 468 -25.57 -0.50 -33.25
N ILE A 469 -24.45 0.24 -33.38
CA ILE A 469 -24.48 1.69 -33.56
C ILE A 469 -25.08 2.07 -34.94
N ALA A 470 -25.80 3.17 -34.98
CA ALA A 470 -26.24 3.85 -36.19
C ALA A 470 -25.28 4.97 -36.53
N VAL A 471 -24.78 5.01 -37.76
CA VAL A 471 -23.76 5.97 -38.17
C VAL A 471 -24.25 6.76 -39.39
N SER A 472 -24.07 8.08 -39.36
CA SER A 472 -24.28 8.97 -40.49
C SER A 472 -23.00 9.78 -40.74
N GLY A 473 -22.29 9.48 -41.84
CA GLY A 473 -20.90 9.94 -42.01
C GLY A 473 -20.01 9.41 -40.90
N ASN A 474 -19.37 10.30 -40.16
CA ASN A 474 -18.53 9.97 -38.99
C ASN A 474 -19.25 10.15 -37.64
N GLN A 475 -20.56 10.46 -37.64
CA GLN A 475 -21.29 10.65 -36.38
C GLN A 475 -22.11 9.42 -36.02
N ILE A 476 -22.04 9.01 -34.75
CA ILE A 476 -22.91 8.01 -34.17
C ILE A 476 -24.22 8.71 -33.80
N THR A 477 -25.31 8.33 -34.46
CA THR A 477 -26.62 8.97 -34.31
C THR A 477 -27.55 8.19 -33.37
N GLY A 478 -27.14 7.01 -32.91
CA GLY A 478 -27.94 6.18 -32.03
C GLY A 478 -27.64 4.70 -32.22
N PHE A 479 -28.64 3.86 -32.02
CA PHE A 479 -28.53 2.41 -32.14
C PHE A 479 -29.62 1.88 -33.07
N THR A 480 -29.29 0.86 -33.88
CA THR A 480 -30.22 0.21 -34.80
C THR A 480 -30.88 -1.04 -34.24
N ARG A 481 -30.19 -1.76 -33.38
CA ARG A 481 -30.67 -2.97 -32.70
C ARG A 481 -29.87 -3.33 -31.45
N ASP A 482 -30.54 -4.02 -30.56
CA ASP A 482 -29.90 -4.71 -29.45
C ASP A 482 -29.72 -6.21 -29.79
N PHE A 483 -28.68 -6.87 -29.20
CA PHE A 483 -28.46 -8.29 -29.38
C PHE A 483 -27.81 -8.88 -28.11
N VAL A 484 -27.98 -10.19 -27.94
CA VAL A 484 -27.47 -10.91 -26.77
C VAL A 484 -25.98 -11.23 -26.98
N ILE A 485 -25.19 -11.16 -25.92
CA ILE A 485 -23.79 -11.59 -25.87
C ILE A 485 -23.51 -12.34 -24.56
N GLN A 486 -22.45 -13.13 -24.53
CA GLN A 486 -22.05 -13.87 -23.34
C GLN A 486 -21.71 -12.93 -22.18
N SER A 487 -22.31 -13.14 -21.02
CA SER A 487 -21.93 -12.50 -19.78
C SER A 487 -20.57 -13.02 -19.29
N ARG A 488 -19.91 -12.22 -18.47
CA ARG A 488 -18.59 -12.57 -17.94
C ARG A 488 -18.66 -13.52 -16.76
N TYR A 489 -19.62 -13.30 -15.87
CA TYR A 489 -19.91 -14.11 -14.70
C TYR A 489 -21.33 -14.64 -14.77
N PRO A 490 -21.74 -15.60 -13.91
CA PRO A 490 -23.07 -16.17 -13.91
C PRO A 490 -24.17 -15.11 -13.91
N ASP A 491 -25.02 -15.15 -14.94
CA ASP A 491 -26.07 -14.15 -15.22
C ASP A 491 -27.34 -14.38 -14.39
N GLY A 492 -27.47 -15.51 -13.73
CA GLY A 492 -28.50 -15.78 -12.73
C GLY A 492 -28.17 -15.28 -11.31
N GLY A 493 -27.04 -14.54 -11.17
CA GLY A 493 -26.56 -14.03 -9.89
C GLY A 493 -25.53 -14.95 -9.21
N SER A 494 -24.76 -14.36 -8.32
CA SER A 494 -23.76 -15.10 -7.53
C SER A 494 -23.66 -14.51 -6.13
N GLU A 495 -23.42 -15.39 -5.14
CA GLU A 495 -23.23 -15.04 -3.74
C GLU A 495 -21.90 -15.62 -3.24
N TYR A 496 -21.18 -14.86 -2.44
CA TYR A 496 -19.96 -15.33 -1.78
C TYR A 496 -19.94 -14.86 -0.33
N SER A 497 -19.96 -15.81 0.60
CA SER A 497 -19.99 -15.53 2.03
C SER A 497 -18.76 -16.11 2.74
N SER A 498 -18.31 -15.45 3.80
CA SER A 498 -17.24 -15.96 4.66
C SER A 498 -17.56 -15.70 6.13
N ALA A 499 -17.29 -16.71 6.97
CA ALA A 499 -17.38 -16.63 8.41
C ALA A 499 -16.08 -17.11 9.04
N ALA A 500 -15.55 -16.36 10.00
CA ALA A 500 -14.30 -16.72 10.65
C ALA A 500 -14.27 -16.34 12.13
N LEU A 501 -13.48 -17.14 12.88
CA LEU A 501 -13.07 -16.88 14.25
C LEU A 501 -11.56 -16.95 14.35
N TYR A 502 -10.94 -16.07 15.12
CA TYR A 502 -9.50 -16.07 15.32
C TYR A 502 -9.09 -15.66 16.73
N THR A 503 -7.90 -16.07 17.07
CA THR A 503 -7.24 -15.66 18.31
C THR A 503 -5.75 -15.48 18.06
N ASN A 504 -5.16 -14.51 18.74
CA ASN A 504 -3.75 -14.20 18.72
C ASN A 504 -3.24 -13.94 20.14
N TYR A 505 -2.19 -14.63 20.53
CA TYR A 505 -1.58 -14.53 21.84
C TYR A 505 -0.16 -13.98 21.72
N ARG A 506 0.16 -12.97 22.54
CA ARG A 506 1.49 -12.42 22.68
C ARG A 506 1.97 -12.48 24.10
N GLN A 507 3.23 -12.89 24.28
CA GLN A 507 3.89 -12.91 25.58
C GLN A 507 5.31 -12.37 25.49
N ASP A 508 5.63 -11.35 26.28
CA ASP A 508 7.02 -10.99 26.57
C ASP A 508 7.55 -11.99 27.58
N LEU A 509 8.39 -12.93 27.12
CA LEU A 509 8.97 -13.99 27.96
C LEU A 509 9.97 -13.41 28.96
N ASN A 510 10.70 -12.40 28.52
CA ASN A 510 11.63 -11.59 29.32
C ASN A 510 11.89 -10.26 28.56
N SER A 511 12.82 -9.42 29.08
CA SER A 511 13.18 -8.13 28.47
C SER A 511 13.79 -8.25 27.07
N LYS A 512 14.22 -9.44 26.64
CA LYS A 512 14.90 -9.71 25.37
C LYS A 512 14.09 -10.54 24.40
N SER A 513 13.00 -11.18 24.83
CA SER A 513 12.30 -12.18 24.02
C SER A 513 10.80 -12.00 24.09
N THR A 514 10.16 -11.98 22.92
CA THR A 514 8.71 -11.93 22.76
C THR A 514 8.25 -13.09 21.87
N LEU A 515 7.17 -13.76 22.27
CA LEU A 515 6.51 -14.82 21.54
C LEU A 515 5.15 -14.30 21.04
N ASN A 516 4.86 -14.52 19.77
CA ASN A 516 3.56 -14.25 19.14
C ASN A 516 3.04 -15.56 18.55
N THR A 517 1.76 -15.90 18.77
CA THR A 517 1.14 -17.05 18.14
C THR A 517 -0.33 -16.80 17.90
N GLY A 518 -0.84 -17.29 16.80
CA GLY A 518 -2.24 -17.10 16.43
C GLY A 518 -2.79 -18.27 15.64
N ILE A 519 -4.11 -18.41 15.68
CA ILE A 519 -4.88 -19.39 14.90
C ILE A 519 -6.19 -18.78 14.45
N ARG A 520 -6.61 -19.15 13.24
CA ARG A 520 -7.90 -18.76 12.65
C ARG A 520 -8.56 -19.96 12.00
N PHE A 521 -9.85 -20.08 12.20
CA PHE A 521 -10.74 -20.93 11.42
C PHE A 521 -11.59 -20.05 10.49
N THR A 522 -11.71 -20.44 9.23
CA THR A 522 -12.56 -19.76 8.25
C THR A 522 -13.37 -20.77 7.46
N SER A 523 -14.66 -20.48 7.25
CA SER A 523 -15.53 -21.19 6.32
C SER A 523 -16.01 -20.20 5.26
N THR A 524 -15.99 -20.62 3.98
CA THR A 524 -16.45 -19.83 2.83
C THR A 524 -17.49 -20.60 2.05
N PHE A 525 -18.52 -19.92 1.58
CA PHE A 525 -19.64 -20.45 0.83
C PHE A 525 -19.78 -19.65 -0.48
N LEU A 526 -19.90 -20.34 -1.60
CA LEU A 526 -20.09 -19.73 -2.91
C LEU A 526 -21.26 -20.38 -3.61
N LYS A 527 -22.24 -19.58 -4.02
CA LYS A 527 -23.36 -19.99 -4.84
C LYS A 527 -23.42 -19.13 -6.08
N ALA A 528 -23.64 -19.73 -7.23
CA ALA A 528 -23.79 -18.99 -8.47
C ALA A 528 -24.63 -19.79 -9.46
N LYS A 529 -25.34 -19.08 -10.36
CA LYS A 529 -26.22 -19.69 -11.34
C LYS A 529 -26.02 -19.10 -12.72
N TRP A 530 -25.77 -19.95 -13.70
CA TRP A 530 -25.86 -19.62 -15.11
C TRP A 530 -27.29 -19.83 -15.61
N ILE A 531 -27.82 -18.88 -16.39
CA ILE A 531 -29.13 -18.99 -17.04
C ILE A 531 -28.93 -19.13 -18.54
N ASP A 532 -28.06 -18.28 -19.13
CA ASP A 532 -27.81 -18.31 -20.57
C ASP A 532 -26.82 -19.42 -20.93
N ASN A 533 -27.27 -20.35 -21.74
CA ASN A 533 -26.52 -21.48 -22.28
C ASN A 533 -26.40 -21.43 -23.81
N THR A 534 -26.68 -20.27 -24.41
CA THR A 534 -26.76 -20.08 -25.86
C THR A 534 -25.39 -20.12 -26.54
N PHE A 535 -24.39 -19.50 -25.91
CA PHE A 535 -23.07 -19.31 -26.52
C PHE A 535 -22.09 -20.41 -26.16
N ILE A 536 -22.15 -20.90 -24.92
CA ILE A 536 -21.29 -21.97 -24.41
C ILE A 536 -22.15 -22.92 -23.61
N THR A 537 -22.23 -24.18 -24.06
CA THR A 537 -22.91 -25.22 -23.30
C THR A 537 -22.06 -25.59 -22.09
N LEU A 538 -22.49 -25.15 -20.91
CA LEU A 538 -21.83 -25.47 -19.65
C LEU A 538 -22.32 -26.80 -19.10
N PRO A 539 -21.42 -27.67 -18.59
CA PRO A 539 -21.83 -28.95 -17.98
C PRO A 539 -22.61 -28.74 -16.68
N ASP A 540 -22.26 -27.71 -15.94
CA ASP A 540 -22.87 -27.36 -14.66
C ASP A 540 -23.35 -25.90 -14.70
N MET A 541 -24.66 -25.69 -14.55
CA MET A 541 -25.29 -24.37 -14.56
C MET A 541 -25.45 -23.81 -13.13
N ASP A 542 -25.57 -24.68 -12.14
CA ASP A 542 -25.66 -24.33 -10.74
C ASP A 542 -24.34 -24.64 -10.04
N ILE A 543 -23.78 -23.68 -9.35
CA ILE A 543 -22.52 -23.76 -8.62
C ILE A 543 -22.84 -23.61 -7.14
N ASP A 544 -22.47 -24.60 -6.32
CA ASP A 544 -22.57 -24.55 -4.85
C ASP A 544 -21.32 -25.20 -4.26
N THR A 545 -20.48 -24.39 -3.63
CA THR A 545 -19.21 -24.85 -3.05
C THR A 545 -19.01 -24.33 -1.64
N GLU A 546 -18.48 -25.18 -0.77
CA GLU A 546 -18.07 -24.85 0.58
C GLU A 546 -16.59 -25.19 0.77
N ASN A 547 -15.83 -24.26 1.39
CA ASN A 547 -14.43 -24.49 1.73
C ASN A 547 -14.17 -24.11 3.19
N LYS A 548 -13.34 -24.90 3.87
CA LYS A 548 -12.91 -24.67 5.25
C LYS A 548 -11.40 -24.60 5.33
N ALA A 549 -10.86 -23.69 6.13
CA ALA A 549 -9.43 -23.54 6.29
C ALA A 549 -9.07 -23.22 7.75
N ILE A 550 -7.95 -23.78 8.19
CA ILE A 550 -7.28 -23.39 9.44
C ILE A 550 -5.94 -22.77 9.06
N THR A 551 -5.66 -21.60 9.59
CA THR A 551 -4.38 -20.93 9.42
C THR A 551 -3.77 -20.62 10.79
N ALA A 552 -2.44 -20.64 10.87
CA ALA A 552 -1.71 -20.41 12.13
C ALA A 552 -0.46 -19.59 11.88
N THR A 553 0.00 -18.91 12.94
CA THR A 553 1.26 -18.18 12.96
C THR A 553 1.99 -18.43 14.26
N LEU A 554 3.34 -18.47 14.18
CA LEU A 554 4.25 -18.55 15.32
C LEU A 554 5.43 -17.63 15.04
N GLY A 555 5.54 -16.55 15.81
CA GLY A 555 6.60 -15.56 15.71
C GLY A 555 7.43 -15.50 16.99
N TYR A 556 8.73 -15.38 16.85
CA TYR A 556 9.67 -15.19 17.97
C TYR A 556 10.58 -14.02 17.67
N ILE A 557 10.66 -13.10 18.61
CA ILE A 557 11.51 -11.91 18.53
C ILE A 557 12.58 -12.03 19.62
N TYR A 558 13.83 -11.85 19.22
CA TYR A 558 14.98 -11.90 20.13
C TYR A 558 15.84 -10.65 20.00
N LYS A 559 16.06 -9.96 21.11
CA LYS A 559 16.89 -8.75 21.25
C LYS A 559 18.04 -9.03 22.21
N PRO A 560 19.12 -9.69 21.74
CA PRO A 560 20.24 -10.05 22.62
C PRO A 560 20.85 -8.83 23.33
N VAL A 561 20.95 -7.74 22.59
CA VAL A 561 21.37 -6.40 23.04
C VAL A 561 20.56 -5.33 22.33
N VAL A 562 20.61 -4.09 22.81
CA VAL A 562 19.79 -2.95 22.29
C VAL A 562 20.01 -2.70 20.80
N GLN A 563 21.17 -3.07 20.27
CA GLN A 563 21.55 -2.82 18.86
C GLN A 563 21.06 -3.90 17.90
N TRP A 564 20.57 -5.04 18.37
CA TRP A 564 20.16 -6.16 17.52
C TRP A 564 18.73 -6.57 17.80
N GLN A 565 17.98 -6.84 16.73
CA GLN A 565 16.70 -7.53 16.78
C GLN A 565 16.71 -8.64 15.72
N ILE A 566 16.32 -9.84 16.13
CA ILE A 566 16.19 -11.02 15.29
C ILE A 566 14.74 -11.48 15.39
N ASN A 567 14.09 -11.62 14.26
CA ASN A 567 12.72 -12.08 14.15
C ASN A 567 12.70 -13.41 13.39
N ALA A 568 12.04 -14.41 13.94
CA ALA A 568 11.74 -15.67 13.25
C ALA A 568 10.23 -15.85 13.21
N LEU A 569 9.69 -16.16 12.04
CA LEU A 569 8.26 -16.29 11.81
C LEU A 569 7.97 -17.53 10.98
N ILE A 570 7.01 -18.34 11.44
CA ILE A 570 6.36 -19.38 10.64
C ILE A 570 4.89 -18.99 10.54
N SER A 571 4.35 -18.91 9.34
CA SER A 571 2.95 -18.52 9.12
C SER A 571 2.33 -19.30 7.98
N SER A 572 1.02 -19.47 8.05
CA SER A 572 0.23 -20.04 6.96
C SER A 572 -0.82 -19.05 6.48
N GLY A 573 -1.11 -19.12 5.20
CA GLY A 573 -2.19 -18.38 4.57
C GLY A 573 -3.00 -19.28 3.66
N PHE A 574 -4.20 -18.84 3.31
CA PHE A 574 -5.02 -19.54 2.33
C PHE A 574 -5.75 -18.53 1.44
N ARG A 575 -6.17 -19.02 0.28
CA ARG A 575 -7.06 -18.34 -0.63
C ARG A 575 -8.18 -19.29 -1.05
N SER A 576 -9.40 -18.93 -0.72
CA SER A 576 -10.57 -19.63 -1.24
C SER A 576 -10.86 -19.18 -2.66
N PRO A 577 -11.15 -20.07 -3.61
CA PRO A 577 -11.59 -19.66 -4.92
C PRO A 577 -12.83 -18.78 -4.83
N ASN A 578 -12.82 -17.67 -5.56
CA ASN A 578 -13.94 -16.73 -5.66
C ASN A 578 -14.69 -16.91 -6.98
N ILE A 579 -15.66 -16.04 -7.27
CA ILE A 579 -16.49 -16.12 -8.48
C ILE A 579 -15.66 -15.90 -9.75
N ASP A 580 -14.63 -15.03 -9.73
CA ASP A 580 -13.70 -14.88 -10.86
C ASP A 580 -12.88 -16.14 -11.13
N ASP A 581 -12.54 -16.90 -10.08
CA ASP A 581 -11.81 -18.14 -10.25
C ASP A 581 -12.66 -19.26 -10.85
N ILE A 582 -13.87 -19.44 -10.33
CA ILE A 582 -14.74 -20.60 -10.61
C ILE A 582 -15.65 -20.37 -11.82
N GLY A 583 -16.24 -19.16 -11.92
CA GLY A 583 -17.37 -18.90 -12.82
C GLY A 583 -17.08 -18.00 -14.01
N LYS A 584 -15.83 -17.62 -14.25
CA LYS A 584 -15.51 -16.64 -15.30
C LYS A 584 -15.52 -17.23 -16.71
N ILE A 585 -16.13 -16.47 -17.64
CA ILE A 585 -15.98 -16.67 -19.09
C ILE A 585 -15.26 -15.44 -19.67
N ARG A 586 -14.11 -15.64 -20.34
CA ARG A 586 -13.31 -14.56 -20.92
C ARG A 586 -12.50 -15.04 -22.11
N TYR A 587 -12.60 -14.32 -23.22
CA TYR A 587 -11.70 -14.50 -24.37
C TYR A 587 -10.51 -13.54 -24.27
N LYS A 588 -9.29 -14.04 -24.55
CA LYS A 588 -8.08 -13.24 -24.77
C LYS A 588 -7.12 -14.00 -25.68
N SER A 589 -6.64 -13.34 -26.75
CA SER A 589 -5.53 -13.85 -27.59
C SER A 589 -5.72 -15.30 -28.09
N GLY A 590 -6.92 -15.63 -28.61
CA GLY A 590 -7.22 -16.97 -29.15
C GLY A 590 -7.58 -18.02 -28.10
N GLN A 591 -7.64 -17.67 -26.84
CA GLN A 591 -7.98 -18.55 -25.73
C GLN A 591 -9.28 -18.07 -25.07
N VAL A 592 -10.12 -19.01 -24.66
CA VAL A 592 -11.29 -18.72 -23.84
C VAL A 592 -11.16 -19.39 -22.49
N THR A 593 -11.23 -18.60 -21.43
CA THR A 593 -11.32 -19.11 -20.06
C THR A 593 -12.76 -19.53 -19.81
N VAL A 594 -12.96 -20.75 -19.33
CA VAL A 594 -14.28 -21.33 -19.01
C VAL A 594 -14.38 -21.66 -17.52
N PRO A 595 -15.59 -21.78 -16.95
CA PRO A 595 -15.80 -22.16 -15.57
C PRO A 595 -15.16 -23.49 -15.18
N ASN A 596 -14.65 -23.56 -13.93
CA ASN A 596 -14.19 -24.80 -13.31
C ASN A 596 -14.65 -24.84 -11.84
N ILE A 597 -15.67 -25.60 -11.55
CA ILE A 597 -16.27 -25.70 -10.21
C ILE A 597 -15.48 -26.60 -9.24
N TYR A 598 -14.48 -27.34 -9.73
CA TYR A 598 -13.70 -28.29 -8.94
C TYR A 598 -12.45 -27.72 -8.28
N LEU A 599 -12.31 -26.39 -8.29
CA LEU A 599 -11.18 -25.71 -7.66
C LEU A 599 -11.18 -25.88 -6.14
N LYS A 600 -10.00 -26.21 -5.62
CA LYS A 600 -9.72 -26.30 -4.18
C LYS A 600 -9.02 -25.04 -3.69
N PRO A 601 -9.12 -24.70 -2.39
CA PRO A 601 -8.33 -23.63 -1.81
C PRO A 601 -6.84 -23.79 -2.02
N GLU A 602 -6.17 -22.68 -2.29
CA GLU A 602 -4.73 -22.57 -2.34
C GLU A 602 -4.18 -22.22 -0.96
N TYR A 603 -3.07 -22.85 -0.54
CA TYR A 603 -2.40 -22.61 0.73
C TYR A 603 -0.98 -22.13 0.53
N ALA A 604 -0.53 -21.25 1.42
CA ALA A 604 0.85 -20.79 1.52
C ALA A 604 1.39 -21.10 2.93
N TYR A 605 2.54 -21.79 3.00
CA TYR A 605 3.28 -22.04 4.23
C TYR A 605 4.60 -21.31 4.14
N ASN A 606 4.85 -20.39 5.07
CA ASN A 606 5.96 -19.45 5.01
C ASN A 606 6.87 -19.60 6.23
N ALA A 607 8.16 -19.58 5.99
CA ALA A 607 9.20 -19.41 7.02
C ALA A 607 9.98 -18.14 6.69
N GLU A 608 10.19 -17.29 7.69
CA GLU A 608 10.83 -15.98 7.53
C GLU A 608 11.85 -15.72 8.65
N LEU A 609 12.97 -15.11 8.28
CA LEU A 609 13.99 -14.63 9.19
C LEU A 609 14.29 -13.16 8.90
N GLY A 610 14.08 -12.31 9.91
CA GLY A 610 14.40 -10.89 9.90
C GLY A 610 15.54 -10.58 10.85
N ILE A 611 16.48 -9.75 10.43
CA ILE A 611 17.59 -9.26 11.27
C ILE A 611 17.66 -7.76 11.12
N VAL A 612 17.61 -7.02 12.23
CA VAL A 612 17.78 -5.56 12.26
C VAL A 612 18.98 -5.21 13.11
N ARG A 613 19.89 -4.44 12.55
CA ARG A 613 21.03 -3.85 13.25
C ARG A 613 20.84 -2.34 13.38
N TYR A 614 20.81 -1.86 14.61
CA TYR A 614 20.75 -0.44 14.94
C TYR A 614 22.14 0.13 15.20
N PHE A 615 22.38 1.33 14.70
CA PHE A 615 23.61 2.10 14.86
C PHE A 615 23.31 3.48 15.44
N LYS A 616 24.35 4.18 15.92
CA LYS A 616 24.25 5.58 16.36
C LYS A 616 23.03 5.84 17.26
N ASN A 617 22.92 5.09 18.35
CA ASN A 617 21.77 5.20 19.28
C ASN A 617 20.40 5.07 18.57
N LYS A 618 20.30 4.15 17.60
CA LYS A 618 19.10 3.86 16.80
C LYS A 618 18.69 4.97 15.81
N THR A 619 19.57 5.90 15.50
CA THR A 619 19.28 6.90 14.45
C THR A 619 19.53 6.37 13.04
N PHE A 620 20.22 5.22 12.91
CA PHE A 620 20.43 4.52 11.64
C PHE A 620 20.28 3.02 11.84
N GLN A 621 19.67 2.34 10.87
CA GLN A 621 19.47 0.89 10.89
C GLN A 621 19.75 0.26 9.52
N ILE A 622 20.14 -1.00 9.57
CA ILE A 622 20.16 -1.91 8.42
C ILE A 622 19.28 -3.09 8.78
N ASP A 623 18.42 -3.49 7.86
CA ASP A 623 17.56 -4.64 8.02
C ASP A 623 17.73 -5.62 6.85
N LEU A 624 17.67 -6.90 7.18
CA LEU A 624 17.65 -8.02 6.25
C LEU A 624 16.43 -8.85 6.56
N ASN A 625 15.60 -9.09 5.57
CA ASN A 625 14.50 -10.04 5.65
C ASN A 625 14.67 -11.09 4.56
N SER A 626 14.55 -12.36 4.94
CA SER A 626 14.56 -13.48 4.00
C SER A 626 13.37 -14.39 4.26
N TYR A 627 12.81 -14.97 3.22
CA TYR A 627 11.63 -15.82 3.32
C TYR A 627 11.67 -16.97 2.32
N TYR A 628 10.97 -18.04 2.70
CA TYR A 628 10.66 -19.19 1.86
C TYR A 628 9.19 -19.53 2.03
N THR A 629 8.42 -19.51 0.95
CA THR A 629 6.99 -19.81 0.92
C THR A 629 6.73 -21.02 0.03
N LEU A 630 6.14 -22.07 0.59
CA LEU A 630 5.62 -23.21 -0.12
C LEU A 630 4.15 -22.95 -0.46
N LEU A 631 3.79 -23.03 -1.73
CA LEU A 631 2.42 -22.98 -2.23
C LEU A 631 1.92 -24.40 -2.47
N HIS A 632 0.75 -24.71 -1.94
CA HIS A 632 0.06 -25.99 -2.13
C HIS A 632 -1.29 -25.75 -2.80
N ASN A 633 -1.65 -26.60 -3.77
CA ASN A 633 -2.83 -26.41 -4.63
C ASN A 633 -2.82 -25.03 -5.33
N TYR A 634 -1.66 -24.60 -5.80
CA TYR A 634 -1.49 -23.32 -6.48
C TYR A 634 -2.49 -23.18 -7.64
N ILE A 635 -3.32 -22.11 -7.61
CA ILE A 635 -4.35 -21.86 -8.62
C ILE A 635 -3.74 -21.02 -9.74
N ALA A 636 -3.70 -21.57 -10.96
CA ALA A 636 -3.24 -20.86 -12.14
C ALA A 636 -4.02 -21.31 -13.38
N ARG A 637 -3.86 -20.57 -14.49
CA ARG A 637 -4.47 -20.97 -15.75
C ARG A 637 -3.75 -22.17 -16.34
N GLY A 638 -4.55 -23.07 -16.88
CA GLY A 638 -4.06 -24.24 -17.57
C GLY A 638 -5.02 -24.70 -18.64
N ALA A 639 -4.56 -25.59 -19.54
CA ALA A 639 -5.39 -26.21 -20.53
C ALA A 639 -6.54 -26.97 -19.86
N PHE A 640 -7.76 -26.81 -20.37
CA PHE A 640 -8.95 -27.38 -19.78
C PHE A 640 -9.90 -27.84 -20.89
N GLU A 641 -10.56 -28.98 -20.70
CA GLU A 641 -11.56 -29.51 -21.62
C GLU A 641 -12.95 -29.23 -21.08
N ILE A 642 -13.82 -28.66 -21.90
CA ILE A 642 -15.24 -28.50 -21.60
C ILE A 642 -16.02 -29.45 -22.49
N ASN A 643 -16.89 -30.29 -21.92
CA ASN A 643 -17.64 -31.34 -22.65
C ASN A 643 -16.75 -32.25 -23.54
N GLY A 644 -15.52 -32.55 -23.07
CA GLY A 644 -14.53 -33.34 -23.79
C GLY A 644 -13.87 -32.64 -24.98
N GLN A 645 -14.04 -31.32 -25.13
CA GLN A 645 -13.46 -30.55 -26.22
C GLN A 645 -12.45 -29.49 -25.71
N ARG A 646 -11.34 -29.34 -26.45
CA ARG A 646 -10.30 -28.34 -26.19
C ARG A 646 -10.49 -27.04 -26.96
N THR A 647 -11.50 -26.93 -27.78
CA THR A 647 -11.83 -25.76 -28.54
C THR A 647 -13.33 -25.52 -28.53
N LEU A 648 -13.71 -24.24 -28.56
CA LEU A 648 -15.11 -23.85 -28.75
C LEU A 648 -15.17 -22.60 -29.64
N VAL A 649 -16.36 -22.33 -30.19
CA VAL A 649 -16.60 -21.09 -30.93
C VAL A 649 -17.11 -20.02 -29.97
N TYR A 650 -16.37 -18.92 -29.87
CA TYR A 650 -16.72 -17.79 -29.03
C TYR A 650 -16.75 -16.52 -29.89
N ASP A 651 -17.88 -15.80 -29.91
CA ASP A 651 -18.09 -14.62 -30.78
C ASP A 651 -17.70 -14.85 -32.25
N GLY A 652 -18.00 -16.05 -32.79
CA GLY A 652 -17.70 -16.45 -34.17
C GLY A 652 -16.23 -16.84 -34.43
N VAL A 653 -15.40 -16.94 -33.39
CA VAL A 653 -13.98 -17.31 -33.50
C VAL A 653 -13.74 -18.61 -32.75
N THR A 654 -13.07 -19.58 -33.40
CA THR A 654 -12.62 -20.79 -32.72
C THR A 654 -11.49 -20.44 -31.74
N ALA A 655 -11.68 -20.77 -30.47
CA ALA A 655 -10.76 -20.48 -29.37
C ALA A 655 -10.39 -21.76 -28.61
N ILE A 656 -9.16 -21.81 -28.12
CA ILE A 656 -8.68 -22.89 -27.25
C ILE A 656 -9.24 -22.66 -25.83
N THR A 657 -9.77 -23.74 -25.22
CA THR A 657 -10.32 -23.70 -23.88
C THR A 657 -9.22 -23.79 -22.82
N GLN A 658 -9.32 -22.96 -21.81
CA GLN A 658 -8.52 -22.97 -20.60
C GLN A 658 -9.40 -22.71 -19.39
N ALA A 659 -8.95 -23.07 -18.20
CA ALA A 659 -9.60 -22.73 -16.95
C ALA A 659 -8.56 -22.43 -15.85
N ASN A 660 -8.99 -21.84 -14.74
CA ASN A 660 -8.21 -21.92 -13.53
C ASN A 660 -8.21 -23.38 -13.03
N ILE A 661 -7.05 -23.92 -12.73
CA ILE A 661 -6.85 -25.27 -12.21
C ILE A 661 -5.89 -25.26 -11.03
N ASN A 662 -5.97 -26.24 -10.17
CA ASN A 662 -4.98 -26.42 -9.11
C ASN A 662 -3.76 -27.17 -9.66
N PHE A 663 -2.60 -26.51 -9.60
CA PHE A 663 -1.30 -27.17 -9.74
C PHE A 663 -0.87 -27.70 -8.37
N ASN A 664 -0.05 -28.76 -8.31
CA ASN A 664 0.33 -29.38 -7.05
C ASN A 664 1.04 -28.41 -6.11
N ASN A 665 2.35 -28.27 -6.25
CA ASN A 665 3.18 -27.47 -5.38
C ASN A 665 4.07 -26.51 -6.16
N ALA A 666 4.26 -25.33 -5.58
CA ALA A 666 5.22 -24.36 -6.04
C ALA A 666 5.94 -23.73 -4.84
N TYR A 667 7.05 -23.06 -5.08
CA TYR A 667 7.73 -22.32 -4.03
C TYR A 667 8.13 -20.94 -4.51
N ILE A 668 8.17 -20.01 -3.56
CA ILE A 668 8.71 -18.67 -3.73
C ILE A 668 9.70 -18.43 -2.60
N TRP A 669 10.89 -17.92 -2.92
CA TRP A 669 11.86 -17.50 -1.93
C TRP A 669 12.50 -16.18 -2.34
N GLY A 670 13.00 -15.47 -1.38
CA GLY A 670 13.63 -14.19 -1.64
C GLY A 670 14.05 -13.47 -0.39
N GLY A 671 14.43 -12.23 -0.57
CA GLY A 671 14.78 -11.35 0.53
C GLY A 671 14.88 -9.90 0.13
N THR A 672 14.83 -9.06 1.14
CA THR A 672 15.03 -7.61 1.02
C THR A 672 16.10 -7.19 2.02
N VAL A 673 17.10 -6.47 1.52
CA VAL A 673 18.05 -5.72 2.37
C VAL A 673 17.61 -4.26 2.33
N GLY A 674 17.43 -3.68 3.50
CA GLY A 674 17.06 -2.28 3.67
C GLY A 674 18.06 -1.54 4.55
N PHE A 675 18.11 -0.23 4.38
CA PHE A 675 18.76 0.66 5.33
C PHE A 675 17.98 1.97 5.42
N SER A 676 17.96 2.56 6.61
CA SER A 676 17.30 3.85 6.82
C SER A 676 17.86 4.58 8.03
N GLY A 677 17.87 5.89 8.00
CA GLY A 677 18.22 6.71 9.14
C GLY A 677 18.99 7.97 8.80
N LYS A 678 19.56 8.61 9.82
CA LYS A 678 20.38 9.81 9.71
C LYS A 678 21.86 9.45 9.48
N LEU A 679 22.46 9.96 8.41
CA LEU A 679 23.92 9.93 8.20
C LEU A 679 24.61 11.01 9.05
N ILE A 680 24.07 12.22 9.01
CA ILE A 680 24.38 13.37 9.87
C ILE A 680 23.05 14.04 10.26
N GLU A 681 23.08 15.04 11.14
CA GLU A 681 21.87 15.64 11.73
C GLU A 681 20.81 16.03 10.69
N ASN A 682 21.23 16.66 9.59
CA ASN A 682 20.35 17.21 8.56
C ASN A 682 20.23 16.31 7.31
N LEU A 683 20.94 15.16 7.24
CA LEU A 683 20.95 14.28 6.09
C LEU A 683 20.42 12.92 6.48
N LYS A 684 19.25 12.58 5.95
CA LYS A 684 18.63 11.24 6.06
C LYS A 684 18.86 10.46 4.77
N THR A 685 18.96 9.15 4.93
CA THR A 685 19.00 8.22 3.81
C THR A 685 18.08 7.05 4.06
N LYS A 686 17.55 6.49 2.99
CA LYS A 686 16.91 5.18 2.98
C LYS A 686 17.20 4.49 1.65
N GLY A 687 17.15 3.18 1.64
CA GLY A 687 17.26 2.42 0.39
C GLY A 687 16.93 0.97 0.61
N SER A 688 16.70 0.28 -0.49
CA SER A 688 16.35 -1.13 -0.48
C SER A 688 16.84 -1.86 -1.73
N LEU A 689 17.07 -3.16 -1.57
CA LEU A 689 17.34 -4.11 -2.64
C LEU A 689 16.50 -5.35 -2.41
N THR A 690 15.66 -5.72 -3.37
CA THR A 690 14.76 -6.87 -3.30
C THR A 690 15.05 -7.87 -4.40
N TYR A 691 15.11 -9.15 -4.00
CA TYR A 691 15.21 -10.32 -4.87
C TYR A 691 14.11 -11.31 -4.56
N THR A 692 13.45 -11.83 -5.60
CA THR A 692 12.43 -12.87 -5.49
C THR A 692 12.59 -13.89 -6.60
N LYS A 693 12.40 -15.17 -6.28
CA LYS A 693 12.39 -16.28 -7.25
C LYS A 693 11.30 -17.26 -6.90
N GLY A 694 10.55 -17.72 -7.90
CA GLY A 694 9.49 -18.70 -7.76
C GLY A 694 9.48 -19.72 -8.88
N LYS A 695 9.19 -20.99 -8.55
CA LYS A 695 9.06 -22.09 -9.50
C LYS A 695 8.04 -23.13 -9.04
N SER A 696 7.40 -23.79 -10.01
CA SER A 696 6.66 -25.02 -9.75
C SER A 696 7.62 -26.19 -9.47
N TYR A 697 7.22 -27.11 -8.59
CA TYR A 697 8.03 -28.31 -8.30
C TYR A 697 8.00 -29.33 -9.45
N ASP A 698 6.83 -29.55 -10.04
CA ASP A 698 6.61 -30.60 -11.03
C ASP A 698 7.30 -30.26 -12.37
N LYS A 699 6.91 -29.15 -12.97
CA LYS A 699 7.42 -28.72 -14.29
C LYS A 699 8.68 -27.88 -14.21
N LYS A 700 9.08 -27.42 -13.00
CA LYS A 700 10.20 -26.49 -12.77
C LYS A 700 10.07 -25.16 -13.56
N LEU A 701 8.86 -24.85 -14.02
CA LEU A 701 8.57 -23.60 -14.71
C LEU A 701 8.64 -22.42 -13.74
N PRO A 702 9.08 -21.24 -14.18
CA PRO A 702 8.95 -20.02 -13.40
C PRO A 702 7.50 -19.78 -13.01
N LEU A 703 7.24 -19.16 -11.86
CA LEU A 703 5.92 -18.63 -11.54
C LEU A 703 5.74 -17.25 -12.18
N SER A 704 4.50 -16.94 -12.55
CA SER A 704 4.11 -15.60 -12.97
C SER A 704 4.22 -14.60 -11.83
N SER A 705 4.21 -13.31 -12.16
CA SER A 705 4.26 -12.17 -11.21
C SER A 705 5.56 -12.06 -10.39
N ILE A 706 6.60 -12.82 -10.73
CA ILE A 706 7.93 -12.70 -10.11
C ILE A 706 8.70 -11.55 -10.78
N PRO A 707 8.91 -10.41 -10.09
CA PRO A 707 9.66 -9.30 -10.65
C PRO A 707 11.16 -9.62 -10.72
N PRO A 708 11.93 -8.99 -11.63
CA PRO A 708 13.39 -9.05 -11.59
C PRO A 708 13.92 -8.32 -10.34
N ILE A 709 15.23 -8.40 -10.09
CA ILE A 709 15.87 -7.64 -8.98
C ILE A 709 15.59 -6.16 -9.16
N PHE A 710 15.24 -5.50 -8.06
CA PHE A 710 14.96 -4.08 -8.04
C PHE A 710 15.37 -3.44 -6.71
N GLY A 711 15.55 -2.13 -6.76
CA GLY A 711 15.91 -1.38 -5.57
C GLY A 711 15.82 0.13 -5.77
N ASP A 712 16.06 0.82 -4.68
CA ASP A 712 16.09 2.27 -4.63
C ASP A 712 17.09 2.75 -3.59
N VAL A 713 17.58 3.98 -3.76
CA VAL A 713 18.39 4.71 -2.78
C VAL A 713 17.93 6.15 -2.77
N GLU A 714 17.67 6.68 -1.60
CA GLU A 714 17.21 8.05 -1.39
C GLU A 714 18.10 8.78 -0.38
N LEU A 715 18.39 10.04 -0.68
CA LEU A 715 19.10 10.98 0.19
C LEU A 715 18.23 12.23 0.35
N ASN A 716 17.90 12.61 1.58
CA ASN A 716 17.10 13.78 1.91
C ASN A 716 17.88 14.71 2.86
N TYR A 717 18.07 15.93 2.43
CA TYR A 717 18.71 16.98 3.21
C TYR A 717 17.66 18.00 3.66
N THR A 718 17.68 18.31 4.95
CA THR A 718 16.77 19.30 5.54
C THR A 718 17.58 20.44 6.13
N PHE A 719 17.29 21.66 5.71
CA PHE A 719 17.90 22.88 6.25
C PHE A 719 16.81 23.92 6.54
N GLN A 720 16.52 24.13 7.80
CA GLN A 720 15.46 25.05 8.27
C GLN A 720 14.11 24.73 7.59
N LYS A 721 13.59 25.66 6.78
CA LYS A 721 12.33 25.54 6.04
C LYS A 721 12.47 24.85 4.69
N PHE A 722 13.67 24.48 4.30
CA PHE A 722 13.97 23.88 3.00
C PHE A 722 14.34 22.40 3.15
N GLN A 723 13.72 21.56 2.36
CA GLN A 723 14.04 20.14 2.24
C GLN A 723 14.31 19.84 0.79
N THR A 724 15.35 19.07 0.50
CA THR A 724 15.63 18.60 -0.86
C THR A 724 16.14 17.18 -0.81
N GLY A 725 15.82 16.40 -1.85
CA GLY A 725 16.23 15.02 -1.91
C GLY A 725 16.48 14.53 -3.32
N ILE A 726 17.29 13.51 -3.43
CA ILE A 726 17.51 12.73 -4.65
C ILE A 726 17.12 11.29 -4.40
N ASN A 727 16.50 10.67 -5.40
CA ASN A 727 16.13 9.26 -5.36
C ASN A 727 16.57 8.58 -6.65
N TYR A 728 17.38 7.54 -6.52
CA TYR A 728 17.80 6.66 -7.61
C TYR A 728 17.04 5.36 -7.53
N ARG A 729 16.35 4.99 -8.61
CA ARG A 729 15.59 3.73 -8.73
C ARG A 729 16.14 2.90 -9.87
N PHE A 730 16.17 1.59 -9.69
CA PHE A 730 16.62 0.67 -10.73
C PHE A 730 15.84 -0.64 -10.71
N ASN A 731 15.84 -1.30 -11.87
CA ASN A 731 15.26 -2.61 -12.10
C ASN A 731 16.17 -3.40 -13.05
N ALA A 732 16.49 -4.64 -12.69
CA ALA A 732 17.24 -5.52 -13.55
C ALA A 732 16.40 -6.01 -14.74
N ALA A 733 17.02 -6.58 -15.76
CA ALA A 733 16.30 -7.22 -16.85
C ALA A 733 15.65 -8.53 -16.38
N LYS A 734 14.44 -8.82 -16.88
CA LYS A 734 13.82 -10.16 -16.79
C LYS A 734 13.86 -10.80 -18.16
N LYS A 735 14.64 -11.89 -18.30
CA LYS A 735 14.84 -12.59 -19.57
C LYS A 735 13.66 -13.50 -19.90
N LEU A 736 13.47 -13.85 -21.17
CA LEU A 736 12.43 -14.75 -21.64
C LEU A 736 12.35 -16.07 -20.85
N ALA A 737 13.49 -16.66 -20.47
CA ALA A 737 13.56 -17.92 -19.71
C ALA A 737 12.98 -17.83 -18.30
N ASP A 738 12.78 -16.62 -17.77
CA ASP A 738 12.22 -16.37 -16.43
C ASP A 738 10.70 -16.09 -16.48
N TYR A 739 10.07 -16.15 -17.67
CA TYR A 739 8.62 -15.98 -17.85
C TYR A 739 7.89 -17.32 -17.83
N ASN A 740 6.70 -17.32 -17.24
CA ASN A 740 5.74 -18.42 -17.38
C ASN A 740 4.87 -18.16 -18.62
N LEU A 741 5.22 -18.83 -19.72
CA LEU A 741 4.48 -18.65 -20.98
C LEU A 741 3.14 -19.42 -21.01
N GLU A 742 2.96 -20.43 -20.14
CA GLU A 742 1.72 -21.19 -20.05
C GLU A 742 0.60 -20.38 -19.39
N GLU A 743 0.89 -19.63 -18.34
CA GLU A 743 -0.10 -18.78 -17.66
C GLU A 743 -0.45 -17.50 -18.41
N GLY A 744 0.52 -16.92 -19.15
CA GLY A 744 0.32 -15.74 -19.97
C GLY A 744 -0.12 -14.48 -19.20
N ILE A 745 0.25 -14.37 -17.91
CA ILE A 745 -0.15 -13.23 -17.06
C ILE A 745 0.87 -12.09 -17.15
N ASP A 746 2.15 -12.41 -17.36
CA ASP A 746 3.26 -11.45 -17.31
C ASP A 746 3.39 -10.59 -18.59
N ASN A 747 2.41 -10.64 -19.49
CA ASN A 747 2.33 -9.82 -20.71
C ASN A 747 3.64 -9.83 -21.50
N ILE A 748 4.19 -11.02 -21.78
CA ILE A 748 5.45 -11.17 -22.55
C ILE A 748 5.35 -10.49 -23.92
N GLU A 749 4.17 -10.48 -24.53
CA GLU A 749 3.84 -9.83 -25.80
C GLU A 749 4.03 -8.31 -25.77
N GLN A 750 4.09 -7.71 -24.59
CA GLN A 750 4.37 -6.28 -24.39
C GLN A 750 5.87 -5.98 -24.25
N THR A 751 6.72 -7.00 -24.36
CA THR A 751 8.19 -6.85 -24.31
C THR A 751 8.77 -6.74 -25.73
N PRO A 752 10.00 -6.20 -25.89
CA PRO A 752 10.57 -6.04 -27.21
C PRO A 752 10.92 -7.40 -27.86
N ILE A 753 10.92 -7.41 -29.18
CA ILE A 753 11.28 -8.56 -30.00
C ILE A 753 12.71 -8.41 -30.53
N LEU A 754 13.50 -9.46 -30.43
CA LEU A 754 14.83 -9.55 -31.05
C LEU A 754 14.66 -9.73 -32.54
N VAL A 755 15.03 -8.73 -33.33
CA VAL A 755 14.93 -8.74 -34.83
C VAL A 755 15.61 -9.97 -35.43
N ALA A 756 16.79 -10.34 -34.90
CA ALA A 756 17.58 -11.46 -35.42
C ALA A 756 16.92 -12.84 -35.28
N THR A 757 16.03 -13.02 -34.30
CA THR A 757 15.45 -14.34 -33.98
C THR A 757 13.92 -14.37 -33.98
N GLY A 758 13.26 -13.22 -34.05
CA GLY A 758 11.81 -13.09 -33.91
C GLY A 758 11.28 -13.45 -32.54
N LYS A 759 12.15 -13.66 -31.52
CA LYS A 759 11.77 -14.04 -30.15
C LYS A 759 11.66 -12.81 -29.27
N TYR A 760 10.80 -12.90 -28.26
CA TYR A 760 10.74 -11.88 -27.20
C TYR A 760 12.04 -11.81 -26.41
N TYR A 761 12.48 -10.59 -26.10
CA TYR A 761 13.65 -10.36 -25.24
C TYR A 761 13.34 -10.55 -23.77
N GLY A 762 12.11 -10.19 -23.35
CA GLY A 762 11.71 -9.99 -21.97
C GLY A 762 11.74 -8.51 -21.59
N THR A 763 11.59 -8.20 -20.31
CA THR A 763 11.63 -6.80 -19.83
C THR A 763 13.08 -6.30 -19.73
N PRO A 764 13.46 -5.22 -20.44
CA PRO A 764 14.78 -4.62 -20.34
C PRO A 764 15.03 -4.00 -18.94
N LYS A 765 16.31 -3.93 -18.57
CA LYS A 765 16.75 -3.19 -17.37
C LYS A 765 16.52 -1.69 -17.55
N TRP A 766 16.26 -1.00 -16.43
CA TRP A 766 16.15 0.44 -16.42
C TRP A 766 16.60 1.05 -15.10
N ASN A 767 16.91 2.34 -15.14
CA ASN A 767 17.12 3.16 -13.95
C ASN A 767 16.62 4.58 -14.18
N THR A 768 16.26 5.26 -13.09
CA THR A 768 15.84 6.65 -13.08
C THR A 768 16.49 7.39 -11.92
N LEU A 769 16.79 8.66 -12.15
CA LEU A 769 17.17 9.60 -11.11
C LEU A 769 16.05 10.63 -10.97
N ASN A 770 15.62 10.86 -9.74
CA ASN A 770 14.56 11.79 -9.39
C ASN A 770 15.10 12.83 -8.40
N TRP A 771 14.56 14.03 -8.44
CA TRP A 771 14.89 15.10 -7.51
C TRP A 771 13.61 15.74 -6.99
N ASN A 772 13.56 16.05 -5.70
CA ASN A 772 12.44 16.73 -5.07
C ASN A 772 12.93 17.86 -4.16
N THR A 773 12.07 18.84 -3.97
CA THR A 773 12.29 19.90 -3.01
C THR A 773 10.98 20.39 -2.41
N HIS A 774 11.01 20.71 -1.13
CA HIS A 774 9.89 21.28 -0.38
C HIS A 774 10.36 22.52 0.35
N TYR A 775 9.56 23.56 0.30
CA TYR A 775 9.83 24.83 0.97
C TYR A 775 8.62 25.27 1.79
N LEU A 776 8.82 25.44 3.10
CA LEU A 776 7.82 26.03 3.99
C LEU A 776 7.89 27.55 3.86
N LEU A 777 7.06 28.13 2.98
CA LEU A 777 6.99 29.59 2.81
C LEU A 777 6.53 30.25 4.11
N SER A 778 5.53 29.66 4.77
CA SER A 778 5.05 30.00 6.10
C SER A 778 4.53 28.73 6.81
N ASP A 779 4.12 28.84 8.06
CA ASP A 779 3.50 27.71 8.79
C ASP A 779 2.20 27.21 8.11
N LYS A 780 1.60 28.04 7.25
CA LYS A 780 0.36 27.76 6.54
C LYS A 780 0.54 27.39 5.07
N VAL A 781 1.67 27.71 4.45
CA VAL A 781 1.87 27.50 3.00
C VAL A 781 3.16 26.75 2.75
N SER A 782 3.05 25.63 2.06
CA SER A 782 4.19 24.87 1.57
C SER A 782 4.16 24.73 0.05
N LEU A 783 5.33 24.84 -0.56
CA LEU A 783 5.55 24.69 -1.99
C LEU A 783 6.39 23.44 -2.21
N SER A 784 6.04 22.66 -3.21
CA SER A 784 6.81 21.47 -3.60
C SER A 784 7.11 21.51 -5.10
N PHE A 785 8.33 21.14 -5.44
CA PHE A 785 8.73 20.93 -6.80
C PHE A 785 9.49 19.61 -6.93
N LYS A 786 9.18 18.83 -7.96
CA LYS A 786 9.77 17.52 -8.18
C LYS A 786 10.09 17.34 -9.66
N ILE A 787 11.18 16.67 -9.97
CA ILE A 787 11.52 16.19 -11.30
C ILE A 787 11.68 14.68 -11.22
N ASP A 788 10.73 13.97 -11.76
CA ASP A 788 10.85 12.52 -11.91
C ASP A 788 11.52 12.19 -13.26
N ASN A 789 12.32 11.11 -13.27
CA ASN A 789 13.01 10.62 -14.45
C ASN A 789 13.81 11.72 -15.16
N ILE A 790 14.76 12.33 -14.46
CA ILE A 790 15.58 13.47 -14.94
C ILE A 790 16.20 13.19 -16.34
N PHE A 791 16.61 11.96 -16.60
CA PHE A 791 17.25 11.56 -17.83
C PHE A 791 16.28 11.21 -18.96
N ASP A 792 14.97 11.37 -18.76
CA ASP A 792 13.93 11.05 -19.74
C ASP A 792 14.05 9.62 -20.31
N THR A 793 14.44 8.67 -19.45
CA THR A 793 14.64 7.26 -19.79
C THR A 793 13.30 6.62 -20.14
N HIS A 794 13.21 5.95 -21.29
CA HIS A 794 12.08 5.09 -21.61
C HIS A 794 12.21 3.76 -20.89
N TYR A 795 11.12 3.35 -20.22
CA TYR A 795 11.01 2.04 -19.57
C TYR A 795 9.56 1.62 -19.41
N LYS A 796 9.35 0.34 -19.23
CA LYS A 796 8.10 -0.23 -18.70
C LYS A 796 8.40 -0.94 -17.38
N GLU A 797 7.53 -0.81 -16.41
CA GLU A 797 7.55 -1.69 -15.24
C GLU A 797 7.27 -3.14 -15.69
N PHE A 798 7.81 -4.11 -14.96
CA PHE A 798 7.60 -5.52 -15.26
C PHE A 798 6.10 -5.84 -15.40
N ALA A 799 5.78 -6.62 -16.44
CA ALA A 799 4.43 -7.05 -16.80
C ALA A 799 3.42 -5.93 -17.12
N SER A 800 3.88 -4.69 -17.35
CA SER A 800 3.04 -3.55 -17.70
C SER A 800 2.89 -3.39 -19.21
N SER A 801 1.69 -3.04 -19.66
CA SER A 801 1.43 -2.71 -21.08
C SER A 801 1.75 -1.25 -21.39
N ILE A 802 1.47 -0.36 -20.45
CA ILE A 802 1.75 1.08 -20.56
C ILE A 802 3.23 1.36 -20.22
N SER A 803 3.87 2.24 -20.98
CA SER A 803 5.20 2.75 -20.64
C SER A 803 5.10 3.73 -19.48
N ALA A 804 6.13 3.76 -18.66
CA ALA A 804 6.23 4.69 -17.53
C ALA A 804 6.40 6.15 -18.01
N PRO A 805 6.08 7.14 -17.14
CA PRO A 805 6.28 8.55 -17.45
C PRO A 805 7.72 8.86 -17.85
N GLY A 806 7.90 9.69 -18.87
CA GLY A 806 9.17 10.32 -19.19
C GLY A 806 9.55 11.35 -18.12
N ARG A 807 10.45 12.29 -18.48
CA ARG A 807 10.78 13.40 -17.57
C ARG A 807 9.50 14.15 -17.20
N ASN A 808 9.26 14.24 -15.90
CA ASN A 808 8.04 14.81 -15.36
C ASN A 808 8.36 15.91 -14.35
N TYR A 809 7.88 17.12 -14.62
CA TYR A 809 7.96 18.24 -13.69
C TYR A 809 6.64 18.31 -12.93
N ILE A 810 6.72 18.25 -11.59
CA ILE A 810 5.55 18.26 -10.71
C ILE A 810 5.65 19.47 -9.81
N PHE A 811 4.60 20.28 -9.79
CA PHE A 811 4.45 21.46 -8.93
C PHE A 811 3.26 21.22 -8.00
N SER A 812 3.42 21.49 -6.72
CA SER A 812 2.30 21.49 -5.80
C SER A 812 2.37 22.60 -4.76
N VAL A 813 1.20 23.07 -4.38
CA VAL A 813 0.99 24.07 -3.33
C VAL A 813 0.03 23.48 -2.32
N LEU A 814 0.42 23.48 -1.05
CA LEU A 814 -0.43 23.09 0.07
C LEU A 814 -0.65 24.31 0.97
N ILE A 815 -1.91 24.64 1.22
CA ILE A 815 -2.33 25.75 2.07
C ILE A 815 -3.14 25.19 3.23
N LYS A 816 -2.79 25.61 4.46
CA LYS A 816 -3.50 25.29 5.70
C LYS A 816 -4.03 26.58 6.33
N ILE A 817 -5.31 26.61 6.66
CA ILE A 817 -6.00 27.82 7.19
C ILE A 817 -6.57 27.49 8.57
#